data_4150ef57617d6e39a6fb3d52e87ba79d
#
_entry.id   4150ef57617d6e39a6fb3d52e87ba79d
#
_cell.length_a   1.000
_cell.length_b   1.000
_cell.length_c   1.000
_cell.angle_alpha   90.00
_cell.angle_beta   90.00
_cell.angle_gamma   90.00
#
_symmetry.space_group_name_H-M   'P 1'
#
loop_
_entity.id
_entity.type
_entity.pdbx_description
1 polymer ?
#
loop_
_entity_poly.entity_id
_entity_poly.type
_entity_poly.pdbx_seq_one_letter_code
_entity_poly.pdbx_strand_id
1 'polypeptide(L)'
;MLTCTENRELSWLRFNERVLEEAEDERVPLCERLSFLSIFQSNLDEFFMVRIGSLHDHMLLDKEARENKTNMTPGEQIDAAVSRIRTLCDRRDRTYADVLKKLEDEGISIVNFRQISPESEQYLAKIFREDYLPLLSTYVVGKKQTFPFLKNKEIYAVAVLRTGSEKEKIGIVPCGENMFPRLIEVPERTGCYILSEELILHYLPLLFGSYRIASKTLARITRSADIDADSVYDEDLNYRDHMAEVVRLRQKLCPVRLELSRKIGHDIIEKLCDQLKLDTARVYEYDTPLDISFLFNIQDKLRSHAELFYAPRHPQATPDIVDNRPVMEQILEKDVLLHYPYQSIRPFLRMLSEAANDPQVVSIRMTLYRLARDSKVVEALVEAAENGKQVDVLVELKARFDEENNIEWSRRLERAGCHVIYGVDKLKVHSKLCLITRKTDEGIQYITQIGTGNYNEKTSRLYTDLSYITARDEIGEEALQVFQALMLGETVDHMSVLLVAPHCLQDKLIDMIDGEISKAKAGQKGLIRLKMNSLTDKMLIDKLVEASQAGVQVEMIVRGICCLRGGVPGLTDNVHIISIVGRFLEHSRIYIFGDGDAARYYIASADWMTRNTLRRVEVATPILQDDVKRRIDHIFDVMWHDNVQARDQQPDGSYTRRYPGTQTPLASQNVLYDEAYRMAKGIKEQ
;
A
#
# COMPACT_ATOMS: atom_id res chain seq x y z
N MET A 1 -9.77 -29.33 -14.98
CA MET A 1 -10.49 -28.16 -15.50
C MET A 1 -9.80 -26.91 -14.98
N LEU A 2 -9.52 -25.95 -15.84
CA LEU A 2 -9.08 -24.63 -15.40
C LEU A 2 -10.22 -23.99 -14.62
N THR A 3 -9.97 -23.58 -13.37
CA THR A 3 -10.93 -22.82 -12.59
C THR A 3 -10.79 -21.32 -12.96
N CYS A 4 -11.91 -20.60 -13.06
CA CYS A 4 -11.89 -19.16 -13.34
C CYS A 4 -11.55 -18.30 -12.10
N THR A 5 -11.18 -18.95 -11.00
CA THR A 5 -10.81 -18.25 -9.76
C THR A 5 -9.39 -18.59 -9.31
N GLU A 6 -8.76 -17.67 -8.59
CA GLU A 6 -7.43 -17.81 -8.01
C GLU A 6 -7.46 -17.55 -6.51
N ASN A 7 -6.57 -18.25 -5.77
CA ASN A 7 -6.37 -17.98 -4.35
C ASN A 7 -5.86 -16.56 -4.14
N ARG A 8 -6.38 -15.90 -3.12
CA ARG A 8 -6.07 -14.51 -2.80
C ARG A 8 -4.58 -14.27 -2.51
N GLU A 9 -3.94 -15.17 -1.78
CA GLU A 9 -2.55 -15.02 -1.37
C GLU A 9 -1.59 -15.25 -2.54
N LEU A 10 -1.91 -16.22 -3.38
CA LEU A 10 -1.14 -16.47 -4.62
C LEU A 10 -1.30 -15.31 -5.61
N SER A 11 -2.50 -14.77 -5.76
CA SER A 11 -2.74 -13.58 -6.57
C SER A 11 -1.97 -12.36 -6.04
N TRP A 12 -1.87 -12.19 -4.72
CA TRP A 12 -1.06 -11.12 -4.13
C TRP A 12 0.44 -11.31 -4.45
N LEU A 13 0.95 -12.54 -4.39
CA LEU A 13 2.34 -12.82 -4.75
C LEU A 13 2.61 -12.52 -6.22
N ARG A 14 1.64 -12.77 -7.13
CA ARG A 14 1.75 -12.35 -8.54
C ARG A 14 1.82 -10.82 -8.68
N PHE A 15 1.12 -10.08 -7.83
CA PHE A 15 1.27 -8.62 -7.79
C PHE A 15 2.68 -8.21 -7.36
N ASN A 16 3.20 -8.78 -6.28
CA ASN A 16 4.56 -8.44 -5.81
C ASN A 16 5.64 -8.89 -6.81
N GLU A 17 5.37 -9.94 -7.59
CA GLU A 17 6.21 -10.34 -8.74
C GLU A 17 6.28 -9.23 -9.79
N ARG A 18 5.15 -8.58 -10.15
CA ARG A 18 5.14 -7.45 -11.09
C ARG A 18 5.91 -6.24 -10.57
N VAL A 19 5.98 -6.06 -9.25
CA VAL A 19 6.85 -5.04 -8.63
C VAL A 19 8.33 -5.40 -8.81
N LEU A 20 8.69 -6.68 -8.65
CA LEU A 20 10.06 -7.15 -8.89
C LEU A 20 10.47 -7.00 -10.36
N GLU A 21 9.56 -7.26 -11.29
CA GLU A 21 9.80 -7.08 -12.73
C GLU A 21 10.17 -5.64 -13.11
N GLU A 22 9.67 -4.62 -12.38
CA GLU A 22 10.12 -3.23 -12.59
C GLU A 22 11.59 -3.04 -12.15
N ALA A 23 12.06 -3.77 -11.13
CA ALA A 23 13.47 -3.77 -10.75
C ALA A 23 14.35 -4.54 -11.74
N GLU A 24 13.80 -5.55 -12.42
CA GLU A 24 14.48 -6.35 -13.45
C GLU A 24 14.57 -5.61 -14.81
N ASP A 25 13.64 -4.68 -15.08
CA ASP A 25 13.56 -3.97 -16.36
C ASP A 25 14.66 -2.93 -16.53
N GLU A 26 15.54 -3.14 -17.50
CA GLU A 26 16.65 -2.22 -17.80
C GLU A 26 16.21 -0.85 -18.33
N ARG A 27 14.97 -0.71 -18.83
CA ARG A 27 14.39 0.56 -19.25
C ARG A 27 14.03 1.48 -18.08
N VAL A 28 13.91 0.90 -16.86
CA VAL A 28 13.69 1.65 -15.63
C VAL A 28 15.03 2.22 -15.16
N PRO A 29 15.14 3.53 -14.86
CA PRO A 29 16.37 4.14 -14.35
C PRO A 29 16.92 3.41 -13.13
N LEU A 30 18.25 3.33 -13.00
CA LEU A 30 18.91 2.48 -12.00
C LEU A 30 18.45 2.76 -10.57
N CYS A 31 18.36 4.03 -10.16
CA CYS A 31 17.91 4.37 -8.81
C CYS A 31 16.44 4.01 -8.56
N GLU A 32 15.59 4.03 -9.58
CA GLU A 32 14.21 3.56 -9.45
C GLU A 32 14.14 2.03 -9.31
N ARG A 33 15.04 1.29 -9.98
CA ARG A 33 15.17 -0.17 -9.80
C ARG A 33 15.55 -0.51 -8.34
N LEU A 34 16.40 0.31 -7.69
CA LEU A 34 16.68 0.19 -6.24
C LEU A 34 15.41 0.38 -5.41
N SER A 35 14.57 1.35 -5.77
CA SER A 35 13.28 1.57 -5.10
C SER A 35 12.36 0.35 -5.24
N PHE A 36 12.23 -0.20 -6.44
CA PHE A 36 11.35 -1.36 -6.66
C PHE A 36 11.84 -2.61 -5.92
N LEU A 37 13.16 -2.85 -5.82
CA LEU A 37 13.71 -3.91 -4.97
C LEU A 37 13.34 -3.72 -3.50
N SER A 38 13.50 -2.50 -2.98
CA SER A 38 13.15 -2.16 -1.59
C SER A 38 11.65 -2.29 -1.34
N ILE A 39 10.81 -1.85 -2.28
CA ILE A 39 9.35 -1.99 -2.21
C ILE A 39 8.95 -3.47 -2.24
N PHE A 40 9.54 -4.29 -3.10
CA PHE A 40 9.30 -5.75 -3.13
C PHE A 40 9.55 -6.39 -1.76
N GLN A 41 10.68 -6.06 -1.12
CA GLN A 41 11.03 -6.59 0.21
C GLN A 41 10.06 -6.09 1.28
N SER A 42 9.74 -4.79 1.28
CA SER A 42 8.79 -4.20 2.25
C SER A 42 7.39 -4.80 2.12
N ASN A 43 6.92 -4.99 0.90
CA ASN A 43 5.65 -5.66 0.61
C ASN A 43 5.65 -7.10 1.13
N LEU A 44 6.76 -7.83 0.93
CA LEU A 44 6.89 -9.21 1.41
C LEU A 44 6.90 -9.28 2.94
N ASP A 45 7.58 -8.34 3.62
CA ASP A 45 7.54 -8.22 5.08
C ASP A 45 6.11 -8.01 5.58
N GLU A 46 5.36 -7.10 4.97
CA GLU A 46 3.95 -6.87 5.32
C GLU A 46 3.09 -8.12 5.06
N PHE A 47 3.33 -8.83 3.96
CA PHE A 47 2.63 -10.08 3.66
C PHE A 47 2.83 -11.14 4.75
N PHE A 48 4.05 -11.31 5.22
CA PHE A 48 4.33 -12.21 6.34
C PHE A 48 3.66 -11.74 7.63
N MET A 49 3.79 -10.46 7.97
CA MET A 49 3.22 -9.91 9.21
C MET A 49 1.68 -10.04 9.24
N VAL A 50 1.03 -9.82 8.11
CA VAL A 50 -0.44 -9.70 8.06
C VAL A 50 -1.08 -10.99 7.56
N ARG A 51 -0.60 -11.53 6.41
CA ARG A 51 -1.31 -12.62 5.74
C ARG A 51 -0.90 -14.00 6.23
N ILE A 52 0.41 -14.27 6.30
CA ILE A 52 0.91 -15.54 6.85
C ILE A 52 0.58 -15.62 8.34
N GLY A 53 0.67 -14.49 9.08
CA GLY A 53 0.24 -14.41 10.47
C GLY A 53 -1.23 -14.83 10.64
N SER A 54 -2.15 -14.19 9.91
CA SER A 54 -3.59 -14.48 9.96
C SER A 54 -3.92 -15.92 9.54
N LEU A 55 -3.30 -16.45 8.48
CA LEU A 55 -3.50 -17.85 8.07
C LEU A 55 -3.00 -18.84 9.13
N HIS A 56 -1.90 -18.50 9.81
CA HIS A 56 -1.41 -19.32 10.92
C HIS A 56 -2.39 -19.36 12.08
N ASP A 57 -2.96 -18.21 12.44
CA ASP A 57 -3.95 -18.13 13.52
C ASP A 57 -5.23 -18.89 13.14
N HIS A 58 -5.69 -18.77 11.88
CA HIS A 58 -6.81 -19.58 11.37
C HIS A 58 -6.51 -21.08 11.42
N MET A 59 -5.30 -21.51 11.06
CA MET A 59 -4.90 -22.91 11.14
C MET A 59 -4.92 -23.45 12.57
N LEU A 60 -4.64 -22.62 13.58
CA LEU A 60 -4.73 -22.99 14.99
C LEU A 60 -6.18 -23.12 15.48
N LEU A 61 -7.10 -22.30 14.92
CA LEU A 61 -8.52 -22.31 15.28
C LEU A 61 -9.28 -23.44 14.58
N ASP A 62 -9.10 -23.58 13.26
CA ASP A 62 -9.75 -24.60 12.44
C ASP A 62 -8.86 -24.98 11.25
N LYS A 63 -8.22 -26.13 11.33
CA LYS A 63 -7.30 -26.64 10.30
C LYS A 63 -7.99 -27.02 9.00
N GLU A 64 -9.28 -27.39 9.07
CA GLU A 64 -10.06 -27.89 7.94
C GLU A 64 -10.90 -26.79 7.27
N ALA A 65 -10.93 -25.59 7.85
CA ALA A 65 -11.60 -24.43 7.23
C ALA A 65 -11.11 -24.22 5.81
N ARG A 66 -12.04 -24.01 4.87
CA ARG A 66 -11.71 -23.84 3.45
C ARG A 66 -12.10 -22.47 2.94
N GLU A 67 -11.20 -21.85 2.20
CA GLU A 67 -11.52 -20.57 1.58
C GLU A 67 -12.44 -20.76 0.36
N ASN A 68 -13.21 -19.72 0.03
CA ASN A 68 -14.39 -19.84 -0.84
C ASN A 68 -14.11 -19.70 -2.36
N LYS A 69 -12.86 -19.66 -2.81
CA LYS A 69 -12.49 -19.48 -4.23
C LYS A 69 -11.82 -20.71 -4.82
N THR A 70 -10.82 -21.24 -4.12
CA THR A 70 -10.03 -22.39 -4.55
C THR A 70 -10.18 -23.59 -3.63
N ASN A 71 -10.98 -23.46 -2.55
CA ASN A 71 -11.26 -24.50 -1.58
C ASN A 71 -10.02 -25.02 -0.82
N MET A 72 -8.95 -24.20 -0.72
CA MET A 72 -7.73 -24.52 0.00
C MET A 72 -7.90 -24.32 1.50
N THR A 73 -7.29 -25.22 2.30
CA THR A 73 -7.15 -25.03 3.75
C THR A 73 -6.10 -23.97 4.09
N PRO A 74 -6.05 -23.41 5.32
CA PRO A 74 -5.00 -22.47 5.70
C PRO A 74 -3.58 -23.03 5.53
N GLY A 75 -3.37 -24.32 5.85
CA GLY A 75 -2.08 -25.00 5.66
C GLY A 75 -1.69 -25.07 4.18
N GLU A 76 -2.58 -25.54 3.30
CA GLU A 76 -2.35 -25.59 1.86
C GLU A 76 -2.03 -24.20 1.26
N GLN A 77 -2.70 -23.15 1.73
CA GLN A 77 -2.42 -21.78 1.31
C GLN A 77 -1.02 -21.31 1.75
N ILE A 78 -0.62 -21.62 3.00
CA ILE A 78 0.71 -21.28 3.51
C ILE A 78 1.78 -22.00 2.69
N ASP A 79 1.65 -23.31 2.47
CA ASP A 79 2.65 -24.12 1.74
C ASP A 79 2.83 -23.63 0.30
N ALA A 80 1.72 -23.37 -0.40
CA ALA A 80 1.75 -22.83 -1.75
C ALA A 80 2.38 -21.43 -1.78
N ALA A 81 2.04 -20.56 -0.82
CA ALA A 81 2.63 -19.23 -0.71
C ALA A 81 4.14 -19.29 -0.43
N VAL A 82 4.58 -20.13 0.53
CA VAL A 82 5.99 -20.32 0.89
C VAL A 82 6.80 -20.81 -0.32
N SER A 83 6.28 -21.79 -1.06
CA SER A 83 6.92 -22.30 -2.30
C SER A 83 7.12 -21.18 -3.32
N ARG A 84 6.08 -20.36 -3.55
CA ARG A 84 6.17 -19.24 -4.49
C ARG A 84 7.12 -18.15 -4.02
N ILE A 85 7.11 -17.82 -2.73
CA ILE A 85 8.00 -16.82 -2.11
C ILE A 85 9.47 -17.21 -2.32
N ARG A 86 9.84 -18.47 -2.14
CA ARG A 86 11.22 -18.93 -2.37
C ARG A 86 11.68 -18.64 -3.79
N THR A 87 10.86 -18.98 -4.79
CA THR A 87 11.15 -18.68 -6.19
C THR A 87 11.33 -17.19 -6.47
N LEU A 88 10.48 -16.34 -5.84
CA LEU A 88 10.58 -14.88 -5.99
C LEU A 88 11.82 -14.31 -5.28
N CYS A 89 12.20 -14.85 -4.13
CA CYS A 89 13.42 -14.45 -3.43
C CYS A 89 14.68 -14.82 -4.22
N ASP A 90 14.72 -15.99 -4.87
CA ASP A 90 15.83 -16.36 -5.76
C ASP A 90 15.97 -15.40 -6.96
N ARG A 91 14.85 -14.89 -7.48
CA ARG A 91 14.85 -13.84 -8.52
C ARG A 91 15.34 -12.52 -7.97
N ARG A 92 14.84 -12.10 -6.78
CA ARG A 92 15.29 -10.89 -6.09
C ARG A 92 16.80 -10.91 -5.87
N ASP A 93 17.36 -12.01 -5.42
CA ASP A 93 18.79 -12.12 -5.11
C ASP A 93 19.63 -11.95 -6.37
N ARG A 94 19.19 -12.53 -7.50
CA ARG A 94 19.84 -12.32 -8.80
C ARG A 94 19.72 -10.87 -9.28
N THR A 95 18.54 -10.28 -9.17
CA THR A 95 18.31 -8.88 -9.56
C THR A 95 19.13 -7.93 -8.70
N TYR A 96 19.23 -8.20 -7.39
CA TYR A 96 20.08 -7.44 -6.47
C TYR A 96 21.56 -7.48 -6.90
N ALA A 97 22.09 -8.67 -7.22
CA ALA A 97 23.46 -8.81 -7.69
C ALA A 97 23.73 -8.05 -9.01
N ASP A 98 22.79 -8.09 -9.96
CA ASP A 98 22.87 -7.33 -11.21
C ASP A 98 22.87 -5.82 -10.97
N VAL A 99 21.99 -5.35 -10.12
CA VAL A 99 21.89 -3.92 -9.80
C VAL A 99 23.13 -3.43 -9.05
N LEU A 100 23.70 -4.23 -8.12
CA LEU A 100 24.96 -3.87 -7.46
C LEU A 100 26.11 -3.71 -8.46
N LYS A 101 26.21 -4.60 -9.45
CA LYS A 101 27.22 -4.50 -10.49
C LYS A 101 27.10 -3.19 -11.29
N LYS A 102 25.86 -2.79 -11.61
CA LYS A 102 25.61 -1.50 -12.29
C LYS A 102 25.93 -0.29 -11.40
N LEU A 103 25.75 -0.40 -10.08
CA LEU A 103 26.14 0.64 -9.14
C LEU A 103 27.67 0.82 -9.06
N GLU A 104 28.44 -0.25 -9.30
CA GLU A 104 29.92 -0.14 -9.36
C GLU A 104 30.37 0.75 -10.53
N ASP A 105 29.65 0.71 -11.66
CA ASP A 105 29.91 1.59 -12.81
C ASP A 105 29.63 3.06 -12.47
N GLU A 106 28.71 3.31 -11.51
CA GLU A 106 28.37 4.65 -10.98
C GLU A 106 29.24 5.02 -9.75
N GLY A 107 30.28 4.26 -9.47
CA GLY A 107 31.24 4.53 -8.40
C GLY A 107 30.75 4.13 -7.00
N ILE A 108 29.63 3.43 -6.86
CA ILE A 108 29.13 2.93 -5.57
C ILE A 108 29.39 1.44 -5.46
N SER A 109 30.05 1.02 -4.37
CA SER A 109 30.30 -0.40 -4.09
C SER A 109 29.90 -0.76 -2.67
N ILE A 110 29.21 -1.90 -2.53
CA ILE A 110 28.95 -2.53 -1.25
C ILE A 110 29.90 -3.71 -1.12
N VAL A 111 30.85 -3.61 -0.20
CA VAL A 111 31.93 -4.58 -0.05
C VAL A 111 31.79 -5.42 1.23
N ASN A 112 32.53 -6.51 1.28
CA ASN A 112 32.69 -7.33 2.47
C ASN A 112 34.18 -7.39 2.89
N PHE A 113 34.48 -7.95 4.05
CA PHE A 113 35.83 -8.01 4.60
C PHE A 113 36.87 -8.79 3.75
N ARG A 114 36.44 -9.55 2.74
CA ARG A 114 37.35 -10.23 1.80
C ARG A 114 37.78 -9.34 0.63
N GLN A 115 37.17 -8.18 0.48
CA GLN A 115 37.33 -7.27 -0.67
C GLN A 115 38.03 -5.96 -0.29
N ILE A 116 38.45 -5.80 0.97
CA ILE A 116 39.08 -4.57 1.47
C ILE A 116 40.56 -4.83 1.81
N SER A 117 41.34 -3.75 1.79
CA SER A 117 42.76 -3.77 2.15
C SER A 117 42.97 -3.97 3.68
N PRO A 118 44.15 -4.42 4.11
CA PRO A 118 44.48 -4.47 5.53
C PRO A 118 44.42 -3.12 6.24
N GLU A 119 44.70 -2.01 5.52
CA GLU A 119 44.62 -0.64 6.04
C GLU A 119 43.15 -0.27 6.33
N SER A 120 42.26 -0.58 5.41
CA SER A 120 40.81 -0.38 5.59
C SER A 120 40.24 -1.27 6.69
N GLU A 121 40.73 -2.51 6.84
CA GLU A 121 40.33 -3.37 7.92
C GLU A 121 40.78 -2.79 9.30
N GLN A 122 41.99 -2.20 9.37
CA GLN A 122 42.46 -1.53 10.60
C GLN A 122 41.61 -0.29 10.93
N TYR A 123 41.23 0.47 9.92
CA TYR A 123 40.31 1.61 10.08
C TYR A 123 38.97 1.17 10.65
N LEU A 124 38.35 0.13 10.05
CA LEU A 124 37.09 -0.44 10.53
C LEU A 124 37.20 -1.04 11.92
N ALA A 125 38.35 -1.66 12.25
CA ALA A 125 38.63 -2.19 13.60
C ALA A 125 38.68 -1.07 14.65
N LYS A 126 39.20 0.11 14.28
CA LYS A 126 39.21 1.29 15.14
C LYS A 126 37.77 1.79 15.37
N ILE A 127 36.98 2.01 14.28
CA ILE A 127 35.59 2.41 14.38
C ILE A 127 34.80 1.42 15.27
N PHE A 128 34.97 0.12 15.04
CA PHE A 128 34.29 -0.87 15.84
C PHE A 128 34.62 -0.76 17.35
N ARG A 129 35.87 -0.55 17.70
CA ARG A 129 36.28 -0.45 19.12
C ARG A 129 35.85 0.83 19.79
N GLU A 130 35.86 1.95 19.07
CA GLU A 130 35.57 3.29 19.60
C GLU A 130 34.05 3.56 19.63
N ASP A 131 33.33 3.24 18.54
CA ASP A 131 31.97 3.69 18.32
C ASP A 131 30.92 2.58 18.54
N TYR A 132 31.28 1.29 18.30
CA TYR A 132 30.32 0.17 18.36
C TYR A 132 30.44 -0.63 19.64
N LEU A 133 31.64 -1.11 19.97
CA LEU A 133 31.88 -2.03 21.10
C LEU A 133 31.31 -1.52 22.43
N PRO A 134 31.41 -0.25 22.80
CA PRO A 134 30.88 0.25 24.07
C PRO A 134 29.35 0.26 24.15
N LEU A 135 28.64 0.25 23.00
CA LEU A 135 27.18 0.34 22.91
C LEU A 135 26.50 -1.02 22.70
N LEU A 136 27.25 -2.03 22.29
CA LEU A 136 26.70 -3.35 21.97
C LEU A 136 26.46 -4.20 23.22
N SER A 137 25.24 -4.75 23.31
CA SER A 137 24.87 -5.72 24.35
C SER A 137 24.97 -7.15 23.81
N THR A 138 25.54 -8.07 24.63
CA THR A 138 25.69 -9.47 24.29
C THR A 138 24.80 -10.35 25.12
N TYR A 139 24.11 -11.30 24.47
CA TYR A 139 23.33 -12.33 25.14
C TYR A 139 23.94 -13.69 24.87
N VAL A 140 24.09 -14.52 25.91
CA VAL A 140 24.55 -15.93 25.77
C VAL A 140 23.46 -16.84 26.29
N VAL A 141 22.77 -17.53 25.37
CA VAL A 141 21.67 -18.44 25.70
C VAL A 141 22.21 -19.76 26.24
N GLY A 142 21.75 -20.13 27.41
CA GLY A 142 22.16 -21.36 28.09
C GLY A 142 21.14 -21.79 29.15
N LYS A 143 21.41 -22.88 29.87
CA LYS A 143 20.47 -23.44 30.86
C LYS A 143 20.03 -22.47 31.97
N LYS A 144 20.82 -21.43 32.26
CA LYS A 144 20.57 -20.45 33.32
C LYS A 144 20.20 -19.05 32.80
N GLN A 145 20.08 -18.89 31.48
CA GLN A 145 19.81 -17.61 30.84
C GLN A 145 18.64 -17.77 29.91
N THR A 146 17.67 -16.88 30.06
CA THR A 146 16.49 -16.84 29.17
C THR A 146 16.88 -16.38 27.78
N PHE A 147 16.16 -16.87 26.77
CA PHE A 147 16.30 -16.40 25.42
C PHE A 147 15.82 -14.93 25.34
N PRO A 148 16.61 -14.01 24.75
CA PRO A 148 16.22 -12.61 24.66
C PRO A 148 15.01 -12.44 23.74
N PHE A 149 14.19 -11.42 24.03
CA PHE A 149 13.12 -11.06 23.11
C PHE A 149 13.70 -10.42 21.85
N LEU A 150 13.55 -11.09 20.71
CA LEU A 150 13.97 -10.54 19.42
C LEU A 150 12.83 -9.68 18.86
N LYS A 151 13.12 -8.40 18.59
CA LYS A 151 12.14 -7.43 18.07
C LYS A 151 11.82 -7.72 16.60
N ASN A 152 10.62 -7.31 16.19
CA ASN A 152 10.17 -7.45 14.81
C ASN A 152 11.06 -6.67 13.83
N LYS A 153 11.52 -7.34 12.78
CA LYS A 153 12.36 -6.83 11.68
C LYS A 153 13.77 -6.36 12.07
N GLU A 154 14.16 -6.41 13.34
CA GLU A 154 15.52 -6.07 13.76
C GLU A 154 16.52 -7.17 13.36
N ILE A 155 17.72 -6.77 12.96
CA ILE A 155 18.81 -7.66 12.59
C ILE A 155 19.65 -7.97 13.83
N TYR A 156 20.01 -9.24 13.98
CA TYR A 156 20.85 -9.77 15.07
C TYR A 156 22.03 -10.52 14.50
N ALA A 157 23.22 -10.29 15.05
CA ALA A 157 24.35 -11.16 14.81
C ALA A 157 24.26 -12.37 15.76
N VAL A 158 24.21 -13.57 15.21
CA VAL A 158 24.08 -14.84 15.93
C VAL A 158 25.34 -15.65 15.76
N ALA A 159 25.89 -16.17 16.86
CA ALA A 159 27.07 -17.00 16.89
C ALA A 159 26.85 -18.33 17.63
N VAL A 160 27.42 -19.41 17.11
CA VAL A 160 27.55 -20.68 17.81
C VAL A 160 28.82 -20.64 18.63
N LEU A 161 28.67 -20.63 19.94
CA LEU A 161 29.76 -20.48 20.92
C LEU A 161 30.10 -21.84 21.50
N ARG A 162 31.39 -22.22 21.46
CA ARG A 162 31.93 -23.45 22.12
C ARG A 162 32.78 -23.10 23.33
N THR A 163 32.57 -23.85 24.40
CA THR A 163 33.44 -23.86 25.59
C THR A 163 34.43 -25.03 25.54
N GLY A 164 35.43 -25.04 26.39
CA GLY A 164 36.37 -26.17 26.50
C GLY A 164 35.73 -27.53 26.84
N SER A 165 34.43 -27.56 27.20
CA SER A 165 33.64 -28.78 27.45
C SER A 165 32.79 -29.20 26.23
N GLU A 166 33.06 -28.67 25.02
CA GLU A 166 32.36 -28.92 23.74
C GLU A 166 30.86 -28.63 23.73
N LYS A 167 30.29 -28.08 24.80
CA LYS A 167 28.87 -27.68 24.82
C LYS A 167 28.66 -26.42 24.03
N GLU A 168 27.74 -26.49 23.06
CA GLU A 168 27.36 -25.34 22.23
C GLU A 168 26.35 -24.46 22.95
N LYS A 169 26.56 -23.15 22.85
CA LYS A 169 25.65 -22.10 23.28
C LYS A 169 25.39 -21.18 22.11
N ILE A 170 24.32 -20.40 22.20
CA ILE A 170 23.99 -19.40 21.19
C ILE A 170 24.34 -18.02 21.76
N GLY A 171 25.19 -17.28 21.04
CA GLY A 171 25.46 -15.87 21.28
C GLY A 171 24.58 -15.01 20.38
N ILE A 172 23.98 -13.96 20.93
CA ILE A 172 23.10 -13.04 20.16
C ILE A 172 23.55 -11.62 20.49
N VAL A 173 23.69 -10.79 19.44
CA VAL A 173 24.00 -9.36 19.51
C VAL A 173 23.03 -8.58 18.65
N PRO A 174 22.24 -7.64 19.20
CA PRO A 174 21.43 -6.73 18.39
C PRO A 174 22.32 -5.83 17.52
N CYS A 175 21.99 -5.70 16.23
CA CYS A 175 22.74 -4.81 15.33
C CYS A 175 22.25 -3.35 15.35
N GLY A 176 21.16 -3.07 16.05
CA GLY A 176 20.70 -1.73 16.44
C GLY A 176 20.43 -0.77 15.30
N GLU A 177 19.28 -0.89 14.65
CA GLU A 177 18.89 -0.12 13.46
C GLU A 177 18.93 1.42 13.64
N ASN A 178 18.78 1.91 14.87
CA ASN A 178 18.79 3.33 15.21
C ASN A 178 20.06 3.81 15.96
N MET A 179 20.99 2.91 16.25
CA MET A 179 22.19 3.23 17.04
C MET A 179 23.37 3.59 16.14
N PHE A 180 23.42 3.03 14.94
CA PHE A 180 24.54 3.16 14.04
C PHE A 180 24.09 3.52 12.62
N PRO A 181 24.89 4.30 11.85
CA PRO A 181 24.65 4.47 10.43
C PRO A 181 24.81 3.11 9.75
N ARG A 182 23.84 2.72 8.91
CA ARG A 182 23.85 1.40 8.30
C ARG A 182 24.93 1.23 7.22
N LEU A 183 25.23 2.33 6.48
CA LEU A 183 26.30 2.37 5.50
C LEU A 183 27.54 3.04 6.11
N ILE A 184 28.62 2.29 6.26
CA ILE A 184 29.91 2.76 6.77
C ILE A 184 30.83 2.91 5.56
N GLU A 185 31.34 4.11 5.33
CA GLU A 185 32.30 4.36 4.25
C GLU A 185 33.65 3.73 4.57
N VAL A 186 34.22 3.05 3.59
CA VAL A 186 35.49 2.35 3.71
C VAL A 186 36.55 3.13 2.91
N PRO A 187 37.72 3.45 3.47
CA PRO A 187 38.70 4.31 2.83
C PRO A 187 39.51 3.64 1.69
N GLU A 188 38.92 2.62 1.02
CA GLU A 188 39.49 2.03 -0.20
C GLU A 188 39.43 3.00 -1.36
N ARG A 189 38.24 3.57 -1.55
CA ARG A 189 37.89 4.59 -2.54
C ARG A 189 36.60 5.28 -2.13
N THR A 190 36.39 6.48 -2.61
CA THR A 190 35.11 7.18 -2.43
C THR A 190 33.95 6.33 -2.99
N GLY A 191 32.83 6.25 -2.26
CA GLY A 191 31.66 5.46 -2.65
C GLY A 191 31.76 3.98 -2.32
N CYS A 192 32.76 3.55 -1.55
CA CYS A 192 32.90 2.18 -1.07
C CYS A 192 32.29 2.05 0.34
N TYR A 193 31.34 1.15 0.52
CA TYR A 193 30.60 1.00 1.78
C TYR A 193 30.58 -0.44 2.27
N ILE A 194 30.54 -0.60 3.60
CA ILE A 194 30.21 -1.86 4.27
C ILE A 194 28.97 -1.66 5.14
N LEU A 195 28.15 -2.71 5.29
CA LEU A 195 26.98 -2.67 6.17
C LEU A 195 27.38 -2.81 7.63
N SER A 196 26.76 -2.05 8.53
CA SER A 196 27.06 -2.06 9.98
C SER A 196 26.84 -3.44 10.61
N GLU A 197 25.82 -4.19 10.17
CA GLU A 197 25.58 -5.56 10.62
C GLU A 197 26.71 -6.52 10.21
N GLU A 198 27.35 -6.32 9.06
CA GLU A 198 28.51 -7.09 8.64
C GLU A 198 29.76 -6.73 9.46
N LEU A 199 29.94 -5.45 9.84
CA LEU A 199 30.99 -5.02 10.74
C LEU A 199 30.84 -5.72 12.11
N ILE A 200 29.63 -5.69 12.69
CA ILE A 200 29.35 -6.36 13.98
C ILE A 200 29.59 -7.86 13.86
N LEU A 201 29.10 -8.50 12.80
CA LEU A 201 29.28 -9.93 12.57
C LEU A 201 30.77 -10.31 12.44
N HIS A 202 31.58 -9.46 11.80
CA HIS A 202 33.02 -9.72 11.64
C HIS A 202 33.74 -9.71 12.99
N TYR A 203 33.48 -8.71 13.85
CA TYR A 203 34.14 -8.52 15.13
C TYR A 203 33.45 -9.20 16.31
N LEU A 204 32.52 -10.13 16.12
CA LEU A 204 31.92 -10.94 17.18
C LEU A 204 32.98 -11.61 18.13
N PRO A 205 34.16 -12.06 17.65
CA PRO A 205 35.17 -12.59 18.54
C PRO A 205 35.63 -11.65 19.65
N LEU A 206 35.59 -10.34 19.43
CA LEU A 206 35.91 -9.32 20.44
C LEU A 206 34.82 -9.23 21.54
N LEU A 207 33.56 -9.49 21.17
CA LEU A 207 32.41 -9.47 22.07
C LEU A 207 32.30 -10.76 22.93
N PHE A 208 32.69 -11.90 22.37
CA PHE A 208 32.62 -13.22 23.02
C PHE A 208 33.99 -13.82 23.37
N GLY A 209 34.93 -12.98 23.77
CA GLY A 209 36.35 -13.35 23.95
C GLY A 209 36.62 -14.61 24.77
N SER A 210 35.70 -15.05 25.65
CA SER A 210 35.82 -16.28 26.46
C SER A 210 35.36 -17.55 25.71
N TYR A 211 34.86 -17.40 24.49
CA TYR A 211 34.28 -18.49 23.70
C TYR A 211 34.97 -18.61 22.34
N ARG A 212 35.08 -19.84 21.84
CA ARG A 212 35.43 -20.09 20.44
C ARG A 212 34.15 -20.03 19.61
N ILE A 213 34.13 -19.20 18.56
CA ILE A 213 33.02 -19.13 17.61
C ILE A 213 33.19 -20.27 16.59
N ALA A 214 32.21 -21.18 16.54
CA ALA A 214 32.17 -22.28 15.60
C ALA A 214 31.56 -21.89 14.25
N SER A 215 30.48 -21.12 14.29
CA SER A 215 29.84 -20.53 13.12
C SER A 215 29.11 -19.24 13.51
N LYS A 216 28.79 -18.39 12.53
CA LYS A 216 28.08 -17.12 12.76
C LYS A 216 27.24 -16.73 11.54
N THR A 217 26.12 -16.09 11.80
CA THR A 217 25.18 -15.59 10.78
C THR A 217 24.51 -14.31 11.26
N LEU A 218 23.94 -13.55 10.33
CA LEU A 218 22.92 -12.56 10.68
C LEU A 218 21.57 -13.25 10.69
N ALA A 219 20.71 -12.86 11.61
CA ALA A 219 19.35 -13.36 11.75
C ALA A 219 18.37 -12.19 11.82
N ARG A 220 17.22 -12.31 11.18
CA ARG A 220 16.12 -11.35 11.22
C ARG A 220 14.81 -12.08 11.45
N ILE A 221 13.98 -11.53 12.32
CA ILE A 221 12.69 -12.13 12.65
C ILE A 221 11.56 -11.25 12.14
N THR A 222 10.55 -11.88 11.54
CA THR A 222 9.27 -11.22 11.26
C THR A 222 8.21 -11.79 12.19
N ARG A 223 7.46 -10.89 12.86
CA ARG A 223 6.35 -11.26 13.77
C ARG A 223 5.01 -10.94 13.14
N SER A 224 3.97 -11.69 13.51
CA SER A 224 2.60 -11.31 13.17
C SER A 224 2.31 -9.88 13.66
N ALA A 225 1.50 -9.14 12.92
CA ALA A 225 1.01 -7.82 13.31
C ALA A 225 -0.52 -7.77 13.29
N ASP A 226 -1.19 -8.92 13.17
CA ASP A 226 -2.64 -9.00 13.08
C ASP A 226 -3.22 -9.26 14.48
N ILE A 227 -3.64 -8.17 15.14
CA ILE A 227 -4.50 -8.22 16.33
C ILE A 227 -5.85 -7.65 15.92
N ASP A 228 -6.91 -8.36 16.26
CA ASP A 228 -8.24 -7.80 16.26
C ASP A 228 -8.38 -6.85 17.45
N ALA A 229 -8.37 -5.54 17.15
CA ALA A 229 -8.47 -4.50 18.17
C ALA A 229 -9.77 -4.60 18.99
N ASP A 230 -10.86 -5.08 18.37
CA ASP A 230 -12.15 -5.19 19.02
C ASP A 230 -12.20 -6.40 19.99
N SER A 231 -11.36 -7.41 19.80
CA SER A 231 -11.28 -8.57 20.71
C SER A 231 -10.50 -8.28 22.01
N VAL A 232 -9.81 -7.16 22.09
CA VAL A 232 -8.96 -6.75 23.23
C VAL A 232 -9.52 -5.48 23.91
N TYR A 233 -10.76 -5.08 23.55
CA TYR A 233 -11.36 -3.85 24.04
C TYR A 233 -11.55 -3.87 25.56
N ASP A 234 -11.07 -2.82 26.23
CA ASP A 234 -11.24 -2.55 27.64
C ASP A 234 -12.24 -1.39 27.80
N GLU A 235 -13.39 -1.66 28.41
CA GLU A 235 -14.49 -0.72 28.61
C GLU A 235 -14.10 0.47 29.51
N ASP A 236 -13.05 0.32 30.34
CA ASP A 236 -12.55 1.37 31.24
C ASP A 236 -11.63 2.38 30.55
N LEU A 237 -11.19 2.07 29.29
CA LEU A 237 -10.34 2.97 28.50
C LEU A 237 -11.15 3.68 27.41
N ASN A 238 -10.85 4.96 27.18
CA ASN A 238 -11.36 5.58 25.97
C ASN A 238 -10.74 4.91 24.73
N TYR A 239 -11.48 4.91 23.62
CA TYR A 239 -11.10 4.17 22.42
C TYR A 239 -9.70 4.50 21.86
N ARG A 240 -9.26 5.75 22.02
CA ARG A 240 -7.93 6.20 21.61
C ARG A 240 -6.81 5.58 22.45
N ASP A 241 -6.98 5.55 23.77
CA ASP A 241 -5.97 4.99 24.67
C ASP A 241 -5.94 3.46 24.56
N HIS A 242 -7.09 2.83 24.30
CA HIS A 242 -7.20 1.43 23.92
C HIS A 242 -6.38 1.14 22.63
N MET A 243 -6.53 1.95 21.58
CA MET A 243 -5.77 1.75 20.34
C MET A 243 -4.25 1.93 20.55
N ALA A 244 -3.82 2.81 21.43
CA ALA A 244 -2.41 2.94 21.81
C ALA A 244 -1.88 1.66 22.48
N GLU A 245 -2.67 0.99 23.31
CA GLU A 245 -2.30 -0.31 23.92
C GLU A 245 -2.26 -1.43 22.90
N VAL A 246 -3.20 -1.50 21.96
CA VAL A 246 -3.18 -2.47 20.85
C VAL A 246 -1.88 -2.37 20.04
N VAL A 247 -1.41 -1.15 19.74
CA VAL A 247 -0.13 -0.94 19.05
C VAL A 247 1.03 -1.53 19.84
N ARG A 248 1.06 -1.38 21.16
CA ARG A 248 2.09 -1.98 22.04
C ARG A 248 2.04 -3.52 22.05
N LEU A 249 0.84 -4.10 22.08
CA LEU A 249 0.64 -5.55 22.08
C LEU A 249 1.12 -6.18 20.77
N ARG A 250 0.90 -5.54 19.62
CA ARG A 250 1.38 -6.02 18.31
C ARG A 250 2.88 -6.28 18.27
N GLN A 251 3.68 -5.51 18.99
CA GLN A 251 5.14 -5.68 19.02
C GLN A 251 5.57 -7.03 19.62
N LYS A 252 4.70 -7.69 20.37
CA LYS A 252 4.98 -8.94 21.11
C LYS A 252 4.38 -10.20 20.47
N LEU A 253 3.73 -10.08 19.29
CA LEU A 253 3.08 -11.21 18.64
C LEU A 253 4.05 -12.30 18.18
N CYS A 254 3.49 -13.48 17.83
CA CYS A 254 4.29 -14.66 17.51
C CYS A 254 5.18 -14.46 16.27
N PRO A 255 6.38 -15.05 16.25
CA PRO A 255 7.21 -15.10 15.05
C PRO A 255 6.52 -15.89 13.93
N VAL A 256 6.65 -15.43 12.69
CA VAL A 256 6.08 -16.07 11.48
C VAL A 256 7.17 -16.38 10.44
N ARG A 257 8.37 -15.80 10.58
CA ARG A 257 9.50 -16.04 9.68
C ARG A 257 10.83 -15.78 10.42
N LEU A 258 11.82 -16.65 10.16
CA LEU A 258 13.22 -16.45 10.50
C LEU A 258 14.06 -16.39 9.23
N GLU A 259 14.83 -15.34 9.06
CA GLU A 259 15.72 -15.11 7.91
C GLU A 259 17.17 -15.19 8.38
N LEU A 260 18.03 -15.86 7.62
CA LEU A 260 19.45 -16.03 7.90
C LEU A 260 20.29 -15.61 6.68
N SER A 261 21.40 -14.91 6.93
CA SER A 261 22.32 -14.46 5.86
C SER A 261 23.36 -15.51 5.49
N ARG A 262 23.53 -16.54 6.30
CA ARG A 262 24.53 -17.61 6.12
C ARG A 262 24.03 -18.90 6.72
N LYS A 263 24.44 -20.01 6.12
CA LYS A 263 24.18 -21.35 6.66
C LYS A 263 24.79 -21.53 8.02
N ILE A 264 24.01 -22.05 8.95
CA ILE A 264 24.45 -22.55 10.26
C ILE A 264 24.00 -24.00 10.45
N GLY A 265 24.55 -24.72 11.44
CA GLY A 265 24.19 -26.10 11.68
C GLY A 265 22.69 -26.28 11.92
N HIS A 266 22.12 -27.35 11.37
CA HIS A 266 20.66 -27.63 11.45
C HIS A 266 20.19 -27.73 12.92
N ASP A 267 20.99 -28.35 13.80
CA ASP A 267 20.72 -28.44 15.23
C ASP A 267 20.61 -27.07 15.94
N ILE A 268 21.29 -26.04 15.40
CA ILE A 268 21.19 -24.68 15.92
C ILE A 268 19.91 -24.01 15.38
N ILE A 269 19.56 -24.26 14.13
CA ILE A 269 18.30 -23.81 13.55
C ILE A 269 17.13 -24.38 14.36
N GLU A 270 17.12 -25.68 14.65
CA GLU A 270 16.11 -26.31 15.49
C GLU A 270 16.02 -25.66 16.87
N LYS A 271 17.16 -25.45 17.55
CA LYS A 271 17.19 -24.77 18.86
C LYS A 271 16.64 -23.33 18.80
N LEU A 272 16.94 -22.57 17.74
CA LEU A 272 16.39 -21.23 17.54
C LEU A 272 14.88 -21.30 17.32
N CYS A 273 14.42 -22.21 16.46
CA CYS A 273 13.01 -22.44 16.17
C CYS A 273 12.22 -22.85 17.41
N ASP A 274 12.76 -23.75 18.23
CA ASP A 274 12.14 -24.15 19.52
C ASP A 274 11.97 -22.96 20.47
N GLN A 275 13.00 -22.11 20.60
CA GLN A 275 12.93 -20.90 21.44
C GLN A 275 11.94 -19.86 20.89
N LEU A 276 11.81 -19.79 19.58
CA LEU A 276 10.92 -18.86 18.89
C LEU A 276 9.51 -19.42 18.69
N LYS A 277 9.30 -20.72 18.97
CA LYS A 277 8.06 -21.46 18.65
C LYS A 277 7.70 -21.34 17.15
N LEU A 278 8.68 -21.49 16.30
CA LEU A 278 8.59 -21.37 14.86
C LEU A 278 8.87 -22.72 14.19
N ASP A 279 8.12 -23.06 13.16
CA ASP A 279 8.39 -24.23 12.34
C ASP A 279 9.65 -24.00 11.49
N THR A 280 10.52 -25.04 11.39
CA THR A 280 11.75 -24.98 10.58
C THR A 280 11.47 -24.75 9.08
N ALA A 281 10.29 -25.12 8.58
CA ALA A 281 9.85 -24.79 7.21
C ALA A 281 9.75 -23.28 6.95
N ARG A 282 9.70 -22.45 8.00
CA ARG A 282 9.64 -20.98 7.94
C ARG A 282 11.00 -20.29 8.13
N VAL A 283 12.09 -21.06 8.03
CA VAL A 283 13.44 -20.53 7.99
C VAL A 283 13.87 -20.31 6.53
N TYR A 284 14.37 -19.12 6.25
CA TYR A 284 14.82 -18.69 4.93
C TYR A 284 16.30 -18.31 4.99
N GLU A 285 17.07 -18.79 4.06
CA GLU A 285 18.48 -18.40 3.88
C GLU A 285 18.56 -17.56 2.60
N TYR A 286 19.20 -16.39 2.68
CA TYR A 286 19.31 -15.45 1.57
C TYR A 286 20.77 -15.09 1.30
N ASP A 287 21.11 -14.89 0.05
CA ASP A 287 22.42 -14.37 -0.38
C ASP A 287 22.45 -12.82 -0.37
N THR A 288 21.29 -12.17 -0.30
CA THR A 288 21.15 -10.71 -0.12
C THR A 288 21.22 -10.33 1.36
N PRO A 289 21.54 -9.06 1.70
CA PRO A 289 21.31 -8.52 3.04
C PRO A 289 19.84 -8.74 3.47
N LEU A 290 19.64 -9.06 4.76
CA LEU A 290 18.32 -9.41 5.30
C LEU A 290 17.31 -8.27 5.27
N ASP A 291 17.80 -7.05 5.13
CA ASP A 291 17.01 -5.86 4.86
C ASP A 291 17.74 -5.02 3.81
N ILE A 292 17.09 -4.79 2.68
CA ILE A 292 17.62 -4.02 1.57
C ILE A 292 17.12 -2.57 1.51
N SER A 293 16.48 -2.08 2.57
CA SER A 293 16.00 -0.68 2.65
C SER A 293 17.14 0.34 2.59
N PHE A 294 18.38 -0.05 2.91
CA PHE A 294 19.55 0.81 2.76
C PHE A 294 19.78 1.30 1.32
N LEU A 295 19.18 0.65 0.33
CA LEU A 295 19.23 1.08 -1.07
C LEU A 295 18.62 2.48 -1.26
N PHE A 296 17.66 2.91 -0.42
CA PHE A 296 17.19 4.30 -0.41
C PHE A 296 18.27 5.29 0.01
N ASN A 297 19.16 4.91 0.94
CA ASN A 297 20.31 5.75 1.32
C ASN A 297 21.34 5.83 0.20
N ILE A 298 21.47 4.82 -0.65
CA ILE A 298 22.32 4.84 -1.85
C ILE A 298 21.78 5.88 -2.85
N GLN A 299 20.46 5.92 -3.07
CA GLN A 299 19.85 6.91 -3.96
C GLN A 299 20.17 8.35 -3.53
N ASP A 300 20.19 8.63 -2.23
CA ASP A 300 20.52 9.97 -1.71
C ASP A 300 21.93 10.40 -2.10
N LYS A 301 22.87 9.45 -2.20
CA LYS A 301 24.25 9.70 -2.63
C LYS A 301 24.37 9.93 -4.14
N LEU A 302 23.45 9.40 -4.92
CA LEU A 302 23.43 9.50 -6.39
C LEU A 302 22.50 10.61 -6.92
N ARG A 303 21.94 11.47 -6.06
CA ARG A 303 20.99 12.54 -6.48
C ARG A 303 21.54 13.53 -7.50
N SER A 304 22.86 13.67 -7.61
CA SER A 304 23.51 14.49 -8.64
C SER A 304 23.48 13.89 -10.04
N HIS A 305 23.20 12.59 -10.17
CA HIS A 305 23.14 11.81 -11.42
C HIS A 305 21.68 11.73 -11.87
N ALA A 306 21.18 12.79 -12.51
CA ALA A 306 19.77 12.91 -12.88
C ALA A 306 19.29 11.81 -13.84
N GLU A 307 20.19 11.26 -14.67
CA GLU A 307 19.94 10.16 -15.62
C GLU A 307 19.60 8.82 -14.95
N LEU A 308 19.98 8.65 -13.67
CA LEU A 308 19.68 7.45 -12.90
C LEU A 308 18.27 7.46 -12.26
N PHE A 309 17.53 8.55 -12.43
CA PHE A 309 16.19 8.74 -11.89
C PHE A 309 15.20 9.03 -13.01
N TYR A 310 13.91 8.82 -12.74
CA TYR A 310 12.88 9.39 -13.58
C TYR A 310 12.97 10.91 -13.62
N ALA A 311 12.83 11.50 -14.80
CA ALA A 311 12.76 12.96 -14.93
C ALA A 311 11.70 13.54 -13.97
N PRO A 312 12.02 14.61 -13.20
CA PRO A 312 11.07 15.19 -12.25
C PRO A 312 9.75 15.58 -12.91
N ARG A 313 8.64 15.16 -12.29
CA ARG A 313 7.28 15.50 -12.72
C ARG A 313 6.54 16.15 -11.57
N HIS A 314 6.17 17.40 -11.74
CA HIS A 314 5.42 18.15 -10.74
C HIS A 314 3.94 18.18 -11.11
N PRO A 315 3.02 18.01 -10.13
CA PRO A 315 1.59 18.16 -10.38
C PRO A 315 1.27 19.52 -11.02
N GLN A 316 0.46 19.49 -12.08
CA GLN A 316 0.13 20.68 -12.86
C GLN A 316 -1.14 21.37 -12.30
N ALA A 317 -1.32 22.66 -12.64
CA ALA A 317 -2.60 23.33 -12.37
C ALA A 317 -3.72 22.71 -13.21
N THR A 318 -4.93 22.65 -12.66
CA THR A 318 -6.11 22.27 -13.46
C THR A 318 -6.63 23.49 -14.21
N PRO A 319 -7.04 23.36 -15.48
CA PRO A 319 -7.71 24.44 -16.20
C PRO A 319 -9.12 24.74 -15.68
N ASP A 320 -9.69 23.82 -14.90
CA ASP A 320 -11.05 23.95 -14.36
C ASP A 320 -11.17 24.99 -13.24
N ILE A 321 -10.06 25.37 -12.61
CA ILE A 321 -10.02 26.35 -11.52
C ILE A 321 -9.03 27.45 -11.86
N VAL A 322 -9.49 28.67 -11.87
CA VAL A 322 -8.65 29.86 -12.05
C VAL A 322 -8.26 30.46 -10.69
N ASP A 323 -7.01 30.90 -10.58
CA ASP A 323 -6.43 31.30 -9.28
C ASP A 323 -6.98 32.63 -8.73
N ASN A 324 -7.52 33.51 -9.59
CA ASN A 324 -8.01 34.84 -9.21
C ASN A 324 -9.47 34.88 -8.76
N ARG A 325 -10.13 33.73 -8.66
CA ARG A 325 -11.51 33.58 -8.15
C ARG A 325 -11.56 32.57 -7.01
N PRO A 326 -12.47 32.74 -6.03
CA PRO A 326 -12.72 31.70 -5.03
C PRO A 326 -13.05 30.36 -5.64
N VAL A 327 -12.49 29.28 -5.10
CA VAL A 327 -12.72 27.92 -5.63
C VAL A 327 -14.16 27.51 -5.44
N MET A 328 -14.76 27.82 -4.29
CA MET A 328 -16.16 27.46 -4.01
C MET A 328 -17.13 28.09 -4.99
N GLU A 329 -16.94 29.34 -5.41
CA GLU A 329 -17.79 29.99 -6.42
C GLU A 329 -17.71 29.25 -7.77
N GLN A 330 -16.52 28.81 -8.17
CA GLN A 330 -16.32 28.09 -9.43
C GLN A 330 -16.97 26.71 -9.41
N ILE A 331 -16.99 26.04 -8.23
CA ILE A 331 -17.66 24.75 -8.05
C ILE A 331 -19.19 24.89 -8.12
N LEU A 332 -19.74 26.01 -7.67
CA LEU A 332 -21.17 26.30 -7.83
C LEU A 332 -21.59 26.44 -9.32
N GLU A 333 -20.67 26.80 -10.19
CA GLU A 333 -20.93 26.95 -11.63
C GLU A 333 -20.81 25.62 -12.38
N LYS A 334 -19.87 24.74 -11.97
CA LYS A 334 -19.62 23.44 -12.62
C LYS A 334 -18.89 22.47 -11.70
N ASP A 335 -19.11 21.19 -11.93
CA ASP A 335 -18.39 20.12 -11.28
C ASP A 335 -16.90 20.13 -11.67
N VAL A 336 -16.02 19.77 -10.72
CA VAL A 336 -14.57 19.74 -10.92
C VAL A 336 -14.02 18.34 -10.66
N LEU A 337 -13.21 17.83 -11.58
CA LEU A 337 -12.48 16.58 -11.42
C LEU A 337 -10.99 16.88 -11.38
N LEU A 338 -10.34 16.55 -10.26
CA LEU A 338 -8.89 16.58 -10.15
C LEU A 338 -8.33 15.15 -10.31
N HIS A 339 -7.28 15.02 -11.12
CA HIS A 339 -6.62 13.74 -11.38
C HIS A 339 -5.18 13.76 -10.87
N TYR A 340 -4.96 13.20 -9.67
CA TYR A 340 -3.62 13.07 -9.08
C TYR A 340 -2.85 11.91 -9.71
N PRO A 341 -1.50 11.96 -9.75
CA PRO A 341 -0.59 13.05 -9.40
C PRO A 341 -0.35 14.03 -10.54
N TYR A 342 -1.08 13.91 -11.64
CA TYR A 342 -0.92 14.73 -12.84
C TYR A 342 -1.33 16.18 -12.57
N GLN A 343 -2.41 16.35 -11.81
CA GLN A 343 -2.87 17.64 -11.31
C GLN A 343 -2.65 17.79 -9.81
N SER A 344 -2.54 19.04 -9.36
CA SER A 344 -2.25 19.39 -7.98
C SER A 344 -3.47 19.24 -7.07
N ILE A 345 -3.26 18.78 -5.84
CA ILE A 345 -4.25 18.82 -4.75
C ILE A 345 -4.56 20.25 -4.28
N ARG A 346 -3.79 21.24 -4.71
CA ARG A 346 -3.85 22.62 -4.25
C ARG A 346 -5.25 23.27 -4.35
N PRO A 347 -6.05 23.04 -5.41
CA PRO A 347 -7.43 23.57 -5.45
C PRO A 347 -8.30 23.07 -4.30
N PHE A 348 -8.20 21.80 -3.95
CA PHE A 348 -8.93 21.23 -2.80
C PHE A 348 -8.48 21.84 -1.46
N LEU A 349 -7.16 22.00 -1.25
CA LEU A 349 -6.65 22.64 -0.02
C LEU A 349 -7.06 24.12 0.07
N ARG A 350 -7.07 24.81 -1.06
CA ARG A 350 -7.55 26.20 -1.13
C ARG A 350 -9.04 26.32 -0.84
N MET A 351 -9.84 25.39 -1.35
CA MET A 351 -11.29 25.31 -1.03
C MET A 351 -11.54 25.16 0.47
N LEU A 352 -10.77 24.29 1.15
CA LEU A 352 -10.89 24.13 2.61
C LEU A 352 -10.50 25.41 3.38
N SER A 353 -9.40 26.08 2.97
CA SER A 353 -8.99 27.32 3.58
C SER A 353 -9.98 28.47 3.33
N GLU A 354 -10.56 28.54 2.12
CA GLU A 354 -11.66 29.47 1.81
C GLU A 354 -12.87 29.17 2.69
N ALA A 355 -13.27 27.90 2.84
CA ALA A 355 -14.38 27.50 3.68
C ALA A 355 -14.16 27.82 5.17
N ALA A 356 -12.94 27.72 5.66
CA ALA A 356 -12.61 28.10 7.04
C ALA A 356 -12.86 29.59 7.32
N ASN A 357 -12.74 30.45 6.30
CA ASN A 357 -12.81 31.90 6.43
C ASN A 357 -14.10 32.51 5.86
N ASP A 358 -14.90 31.78 5.07
CA ASP A 358 -16.15 32.29 4.49
C ASP A 358 -17.25 32.39 5.56
N PRO A 359 -17.80 33.60 5.85
CA PRO A 359 -18.86 33.76 6.83
C PRO A 359 -20.17 33.01 6.49
N GLN A 360 -20.42 32.65 5.24
CA GLN A 360 -21.57 31.84 4.84
C GLN A 360 -21.42 30.36 5.15
N VAL A 361 -20.19 29.88 5.35
CA VAL A 361 -19.94 28.48 5.73
C VAL A 361 -20.32 28.29 7.18
N VAL A 362 -21.23 27.36 7.44
CA VAL A 362 -21.73 27.02 8.78
C VAL A 362 -21.11 25.75 9.33
N SER A 363 -20.81 24.78 8.44
CA SER A 363 -20.17 23.55 8.88
C SER A 363 -19.25 22.92 7.83
N ILE A 364 -18.22 22.19 8.31
CA ILE A 364 -17.35 21.34 7.52
C ILE A 364 -17.36 19.94 8.15
N ARG A 365 -17.69 18.91 7.37
CA ARG A 365 -17.70 17.52 7.77
C ARG A 365 -16.72 16.72 6.94
N MET A 366 -15.92 15.85 7.57
CA MET A 366 -14.85 15.15 6.85
C MET A 366 -14.53 13.80 7.46
N THR A 367 -14.26 12.79 6.58
CA THR A 367 -13.72 11.50 7.01
C THR A 367 -12.22 11.47 6.78
N LEU A 368 -11.43 11.07 7.80
CA LEU A 368 -9.97 11.03 7.75
C LEU A 368 -9.48 9.60 8.02
N TYR A 369 -8.63 9.08 7.13
CA TYR A 369 -8.08 7.72 7.25
C TYR A 369 -6.56 7.72 7.40
N ARG A 370 -5.82 8.39 6.53
CA ARG A 370 -4.36 8.54 6.54
C ARG A 370 -3.98 9.95 6.22
N LEU A 371 -3.32 10.61 7.15
CA LEU A 371 -2.91 12.01 7.05
C LEU A 371 -1.40 12.14 6.90
N ALA A 372 -0.95 13.22 6.27
CA ALA A 372 0.45 13.61 6.29
C ALA A 372 0.86 14.06 7.71
N ARG A 373 2.15 13.97 8.04
CA ARG A 373 2.66 14.47 9.33
C ARG A 373 2.42 15.97 9.52
N ASP A 374 2.56 16.74 8.43
CA ASP A 374 2.32 18.18 8.37
C ASP A 374 1.13 18.39 7.43
N SER A 375 -0.10 18.08 7.90
CA SER A 375 -1.30 18.09 7.07
C SER A 375 -1.95 19.46 7.01
N LYS A 376 -1.97 20.07 5.82
CA LYS A 376 -2.71 21.31 5.53
C LYS A 376 -4.23 21.13 5.64
N VAL A 377 -4.71 19.92 5.45
CA VAL A 377 -6.12 19.59 5.67
C VAL A 377 -6.50 19.80 7.14
N VAL A 378 -5.68 19.27 8.07
CA VAL A 378 -5.91 19.44 9.50
C VAL A 378 -5.75 20.91 9.91
N GLU A 379 -4.78 21.63 9.35
CA GLU A 379 -4.61 23.06 9.59
C GLU A 379 -5.87 23.85 9.24
N ALA A 380 -6.46 23.58 8.04
CA ALA A 380 -7.68 24.25 7.61
C ALA A 380 -8.91 23.90 8.49
N LEU A 381 -9.02 22.64 8.96
CA LEU A 381 -10.09 22.22 9.86
C LEU A 381 -9.97 22.89 11.27
N VAL A 382 -8.75 22.99 11.77
CA VAL A 382 -8.45 23.73 13.02
C VAL A 382 -8.83 25.22 12.86
N GLU A 383 -8.37 25.86 11.78
CA GLU A 383 -8.71 27.26 11.48
C GLU A 383 -10.23 27.46 11.37
N ALA A 384 -10.95 26.53 10.74
CA ALA A 384 -12.42 26.59 10.63
C ALA A 384 -13.09 26.55 12.02
N ALA A 385 -12.65 25.65 12.90
CA ALA A 385 -13.19 25.54 14.26
C ALA A 385 -12.88 26.78 15.10
N GLU A 386 -11.66 27.31 15.02
CA GLU A 386 -11.26 28.57 15.71
C GLU A 386 -12.05 29.77 15.17
N ASN A 387 -12.47 29.77 13.89
CA ASN A 387 -13.36 30.77 13.29
C ASN A 387 -14.84 30.53 13.62
N GLY A 388 -15.17 29.60 14.53
CA GLY A 388 -16.54 29.35 15.02
C GLY A 388 -17.41 28.50 14.09
N LYS A 389 -16.83 27.81 13.10
CA LYS A 389 -17.58 26.85 12.25
C LYS A 389 -17.82 25.57 13.04
N GLN A 390 -18.93 24.89 12.76
CA GLN A 390 -19.09 23.51 13.20
C GLN A 390 -18.19 22.60 12.35
N VAL A 391 -17.25 21.91 13.01
CA VAL A 391 -16.32 21.01 12.34
C VAL A 391 -16.48 19.61 12.93
N ASP A 392 -17.06 18.70 12.14
CA ASP A 392 -17.27 17.30 12.52
C ASP A 392 -16.30 16.42 11.74
N VAL A 393 -15.41 15.73 12.46
CA VAL A 393 -14.35 14.93 11.82
C VAL A 393 -14.41 13.50 12.31
N LEU A 394 -14.57 12.56 11.39
CA LEU A 394 -14.42 11.15 11.69
C LEU A 394 -12.99 10.72 11.40
N VAL A 395 -12.26 10.33 12.46
CA VAL A 395 -10.87 9.85 12.38
C VAL A 395 -10.84 8.34 12.55
N GLU A 396 -10.38 7.61 11.53
CA GLU A 396 -10.21 6.16 11.63
C GLU A 396 -8.89 5.80 12.31
N LEU A 397 -8.95 5.39 13.57
CA LEU A 397 -7.77 5.00 14.35
C LEU A 397 -7.23 3.62 13.99
N LYS A 398 -8.03 2.74 13.36
CA LYS A 398 -7.62 1.40 12.91
C LYS A 398 -6.85 1.43 11.57
N ALA A 399 -6.34 2.59 11.14
CA ALA A 399 -5.51 2.73 9.95
C ALA A 399 -4.14 2.09 10.21
N ARG A 400 -3.94 0.85 9.76
CA ARG A 400 -2.78 0.01 10.07
C ARG A 400 -1.47 0.70 9.73
N PHE A 401 -0.53 0.77 10.68
CA PHE A 401 0.78 1.45 10.65
C PHE A 401 0.74 3.00 10.66
N ASP A 402 -0.44 3.61 10.71
CA ASP A 402 -0.61 5.07 10.86
C ASP A 402 -1.33 5.44 12.17
N GLU A 403 -1.56 4.47 13.05
CA GLU A 403 -2.34 4.63 14.27
C GLU A 403 -1.79 5.76 15.17
N GLU A 404 -0.47 5.79 15.40
CA GLU A 404 0.17 6.81 16.25
C GLU A 404 -0.01 8.22 15.68
N ASN A 405 0.15 8.38 14.38
CA ASN A 405 -0.04 9.66 13.69
C ASN A 405 -1.50 10.12 13.77
N ASN A 406 -2.46 9.23 13.60
CA ASN A 406 -3.88 9.54 13.66
C ASN A 406 -4.31 9.88 15.10
N ILE A 407 -3.74 9.23 16.12
CA ILE A 407 -3.95 9.56 17.54
C ILE A 407 -3.45 10.98 17.84
N GLU A 408 -2.30 11.39 17.33
CA GLU A 408 -1.76 12.73 17.54
C GLU A 408 -2.64 13.81 16.90
N TRP A 409 -3.07 13.60 15.64
CA TRP A 409 -3.94 14.51 14.93
C TRP A 409 -5.32 14.64 15.58
N SER A 410 -5.89 13.55 16.06
CA SER A 410 -7.18 13.62 16.77
C SER A 410 -7.13 14.51 18.00
N ARG A 411 -6.04 14.44 18.78
CA ARG A 411 -5.83 15.33 19.94
C ARG A 411 -5.75 16.80 19.54
N ARG A 412 -5.10 17.10 18.41
CA ARG A 412 -4.98 18.49 17.93
C ARG A 412 -6.34 19.04 17.49
N LEU A 413 -7.14 18.25 16.77
CA LEU A 413 -8.49 18.62 16.35
C LEU A 413 -9.41 18.86 17.54
N GLU A 414 -9.43 17.98 18.54
CA GLU A 414 -10.22 18.14 19.76
C GLU A 414 -9.87 19.43 20.52
N ARG A 415 -8.57 19.72 20.66
CA ARG A 415 -8.10 20.96 21.35
C ARG A 415 -8.54 22.24 20.62
N ALA A 416 -8.70 22.19 19.32
CA ALA A 416 -9.20 23.31 18.52
C ALA A 416 -10.72 23.47 18.57
N GLY A 417 -11.44 22.55 19.22
CA GLY A 417 -12.90 22.56 19.31
C GLY A 417 -13.63 21.81 18.22
N CYS A 418 -12.94 21.01 17.40
CA CYS A 418 -13.58 20.10 16.46
C CYS A 418 -14.29 18.98 17.22
N HIS A 419 -15.45 18.56 16.72
CA HIS A 419 -16.12 17.34 17.17
C HIS A 419 -15.49 16.14 16.47
N VAL A 420 -14.73 15.32 17.22
CA VAL A 420 -14.00 14.17 16.68
C VAL A 420 -14.73 12.87 17.02
N ILE A 421 -14.96 12.05 16.01
CA ILE A 421 -15.60 10.74 16.10
C ILE A 421 -14.57 9.66 15.74
N TYR A 422 -14.48 8.62 16.54
CA TYR A 422 -13.50 7.54 16.43
C TYR A 422 -14.08 6.28 15.80
N GLY A 423 -14.45 6.39 14.50
CA GLY A 423 -14.95 5.26 13.74
C GLY A 423 -16.40 4.87 14.06
N VAL A 424 -16.80 3.70 13.57
CA VAL A 424 -18.10 3.05 13.80
C VAL A 424 -17.82 1.64 14.32
N ASP A 425 -18.63 1.18 15.27
CA ASP A 425 -18.47 -0.14 15.87
C ASP A 425 -18.41 -1.25 14.81
N LYS A 426 -17.41 -2.15 14.92
CA LYS A 426 -17.17 -3.30 14.03
C LYS A 426 -16.91 -2.98 12.56
N LEU A 427 -16.96 -1.70 12.18
CA LEU A 427 -16.67 -1.24 10.82
C LEU A 427 -15.42 -0.38 10.80
N LYS A 428 -14.75 -0.33 9.65
CA LYS A 428 -13.70 0.66 9.39
C LYS A 428 -14.23 1.72 8.42
N VAL A 429 -14.07 2.98 8.74
CA VAL A 429 -14.45 4.05 7.84
C VAL A 429 -13.30 4.33 6.87
N HIS A 430 -13.53 4.00 5.59
CA HIS A 430 -12.53 4.13 4.54
C HIS A 430 -12.97 5.07 3.41
N SER A 431 -14.16 5.64 3.49
CA SER A 431 -14.64 6.67 2.57
C SER A 431 -13.72 7.91 2.60
N LYS A 432 -13.68 8.64 1.49
CA LYS A 432 -13.00 9.93 1.36
C LYS A 432 -14.08 10.93 0.97
N LEU A 433 -14.71 11.48 1.99
CA LEU A 433 -15.88 12.35 1.87
C LEU A 433 -15.62 13.63 2.67
N CYS A 434 -15.84 14.77 2.02
CA CYS A 434 -15.83 16.09 2.62
C CYS A 434 -17.12 16.82 2.21
N LEU A 435 -17.83 17.38 3.18
CA LEU A 435 -19.05 18.16 2.97
C LEU A 435 -18.91 19.53 3.62
N ILE A 436 -18.98 20.57 2.83
CA ILE A 436 -19.07 21.97 3.26
C ILE A 436 -20.51 22.41 3.12
N THR A 437 -21.12 22.93 4.19
CA THR A 437 -22.48 23.46 4.20
C THR A 437 -22.43 24.98 4.33
N ARG A 438 -23.03 25.67 3.38
CA ARG A 438 -23.18 27.14 3.36
C ARG A 438 -24.63 27.52 3.61
N LYS A 439 -24.84 28.59 4.34
CA LYS A 439 -26.15 29.22 4.52
C LYS A 439 -26.11 30.59 3.87
N THR A 440 -26.89 30.76 2.82
CA THR A 440 -27.02 31.99 2.05
C THR A 440 -28.42 32.55 2.23
N ASP A 441 -28.69 33.72 1.66
CA ASP A 441 -30.05 34.31 1.63
C ASP A 441 -31.02 33.48 0.78
N GLU A 442 -30.50 32.68 -0.15
CA GLU A 442 -31.30 31.82 -1.05
C GLU A 442 -31.58 30.44 -0.45
N GLY A 443 -30.90 30.08 0.66
CA GLY A 443 -31.06 28.80 1.35
C GLY A 443 -29.74 28.10 1.69
N ILE A 444 -29.83 26.80 1.87
CA ILE A 444 -28.67 25.95 2.16
C ILE A 444 -28.03 25.49 0.84
N GLN A 445 -26.74 25.58 0.74
CA GLN A 445 -25.91 25.08 -0.36
C GLN A 445 -24.90 24.07 0.16
N TYR A 446 -24.69 23.02 -0.60
CA TYR A 446 -23.70 21.99 -0.32
C TYR A 446 -22.56 22.05 -1.33
N ILE A 447 -21.32 21.88 -0.84
CA ILE A 447 -20.18 21.57 -1.69
C ILE A 447 -19.61 20.26 -1.16
N THR A 448 -19.69 19.24 -2.02
CA THR A 448 -19.29 17.88 -1.66
C THR A 448 -18.04 17.48 -2.45
N GLN A 449 -17.03 17.01 -1.76
CA GLN A 449 -15.88 16.38 -2.40
C GLN A 449 -15.85 14.90 -2.07
N ILE A 450 -15.69 14.05 -3.08
CA ILE A 450 -15.59 12.60 -2.97
C ILE A 450 -14.34 12.16 -3.71
N GLY A 451 -13.46 11.41 -3.00
CA GLY A 451 -12.19 10.98 -3.54
C GLY A 451 -12.03 9.46 -3.59
N THR A 452 -11.19 9.00 -4.52
CA THR A 452 -10.73 7.61 -4.54
C THR A 452 -9.56 7.39 -3.58
N GLY A 453 -8.77 8.42 -3.28
CA GLY A 453 -7.57 8.41 -2.46
C GLY A 453 -7.66 9.25 -1.19
N ASN A 454 -6.74 9.00 -0.25
CA ASN A 454 -6.69 9.69 1.04
C ASN A 454 -6.30 11.16 0.91
N TYR A 455 -6.69 11.96 1.90
CA TYR A 455 -6.30 13.35 2.06
C TYR A 455 -4.87 13.47 2.59
N ASN A 456 -3.90 13.20 1.70
CA ASN A 456 -2.49 13.20 2.06
C ASN A 456 -1.66 13.84 0.94
N GLU A 457 -1.04 14.97 1.22
CA GLU A 457 -0.33 15.82 0.26
C GLU A 457 0.93 15.14 -0.32
N LYS A 458 1.49 14.16 0.41
CA LYS A 458 2.64 13.38 -0.08
C LYS A 458 2.18 12.30 -1.05
N THR A 459 1.17 11.53 -0.66
CA THR A 459 0.68 10.43 -1.51
C THR A 459 -0.03 10.95 -2.77
N SER A 460 -0.65 12.14 -2.73
CA SER A 460 -1.23 12.78 -3.91
C SER A 460 -0.22 13.10 -5.02
N ARG A 461 1.10 13.02 -4.74
CA ARG A 461 2.17 13.18 -5.73
C ARG A 461 2.71 11.85 -6.27
N LEU A 462 2.28 10.73 -5.72
CA LEU A 462 2.81 9.40 -5.99
C LEU A 462 1.75 8.40 -6.44
N TYR A 463 0.47 8.62 -6.05
CA TYR A 463 -0.66 7.74 -6.32
C TYR A 463 -1.58 8.36 -7.36
N THR A 464 -2.03 7.53 -8.30
CA THR A 464 -3.08 7.99 -9.21
C THR A 464 -4.42 7.90 -8.49
N ASP A 465 -5.07 9.04 -8.32
CA ASP A 465 -6.37 9.14 -7.68
C ASP A 465 -7.24 10.21 -8.34
N LEU A 466 -8.54 10.06 -8.19
CA LEU A 466 -9.55 11.01 -8.65
C LEU A 466 -10.19 11.72 -7.45
N SER A 467 -10.41 13.01 -7.58
CA SER A 467 -11.11 13.83 -6.60
C SER A 467 -12.18 14.64 -7.33
N TYR A 468 -13.44 14.27 -7.11
CA TYR A 468 -14.62 14.91 -7.69
C TYR A 468 -15.22 15.88 -6.69
N ILE A 469 -15.45 17.12 -7.12
CA ILE A 469 -16.01 18.19 -6.30
C ILE A 469 -17.25 18.74 -7.03
N THR A 470 -18.37 18.77 -6.34
CA THR A 470 -19.66 19.14 -6.91
C THR A 470 -20.49 19.94 -5.92
N ALA A 471 -21.37 20.79 -6.43
CA ALA A 471 -22.37 21.52 -5.65
C ALA A 471 -23.80 21.01 -5.91
N ARG A 472 -23.95 19.77 -6.43
CA ARG A 472 -25.26 19.17 -6.68
C ARG A 472 -25.96 18.82 -5.37
N ASP A 473 -27.18 19.32 -5.20
CA ASP A 473 -27.94 19.14 -3.96
C ASP A 473 -28.21 17.67 -3.66
N GLU A 474 -28.55 16.85 -4.66
CA GLU A 474 -28.83 15.44 -4.50
C GLU A 474 -27.64 14.64 -3.95
N ILE A 475 -26.40 15.04 -4.26
CA ILE A 475 -25.18 14.46 -3.72
C ILE A 475 -24.89 15.00 -2.32
N GLY A 476 -25.09 16.30 -2.12
CA GLY A 476 -24.87 16.99 -0.85
C GLY A 476 -25.82 16.52 0.25
N GLU A 477 -27.09 16.36 -0.05
CA GLU A 477 -28.10 15.84 0.88
C GLU A 477 -27.80 14.41 1.33
N GLU A 478 -27.46 13.52 0.39
CA GLU A 478 -27.08 12.15 0.75
C GLU A 478 -25.75 12.08 1.49
N ALA A 479 -24.76 12.93 1.15
CA ALA A 479 -23.53 13.05 1.92
C ALA A 479 -23.81 13.52 3.37
N LEU A 480 -24.76 14.43 3.57
CA LEU A 480 -25.21 14.85 4.90
C LEU A 480 -25.82 13.66 5.67
N GLN A 481 -26.68 12.85 5.04
CA GLN A 481 -27.28 11.67 5.66
C GLN A 481 -26.18 10.67 6.08
N VAL A 482 -25.17 10.44 5.23
CA VAL A 482 -24.02 9.59 5.57
C VAL A 482 -23.32 10.12 6.83
N PHE A 483 -23.01 11.41 6.91
CA PHE A 483 -22.39 12.00 8.10
C PHE A 483 -23.28 11.92 9.33
N GLN A 484 -24.59 12.16 9.21
CA GLN A 484 -25.53 12.06 10.32
C GLN A 484 -25.58 10.64 10.90
N ALA A 485 -25.62 9.59 10.04
CA ALA A 485 -25.54 8.22 10.48
C ALA A 485 -24.21 7.91 11.18
N LEU A 486 -23.10 8.31 10.59
CA LEU A 486 -21.76 8.08 11.16
C LEU A 486 -21.58 8.77 12.52
N MET A 487 -22.17 9.94 12.73
CA MET A 487 -22.16 10.67 14.02
C MET A 487 -22.93 9.93 15.11
N LEU A 488 -23.90 9.11 14.75
CA LEU A 488 -24.67 8.24 15.66
C LEU A 488 -24.02 6.85 15.84
N GLY A 489 -22.87 6.60 15.20
CA GLY A 489 -22.23 5.28 15.21
C GLY A 489 -22.95 4.26 14.31
N GLU A 490 -23.74 4.74 13.37
CA GLU A 490 -24.57 3.93 12.47
C GLU A 490 -24.12 4.07 11.00
N THR A 491 -24.76 3.35 10.11
CA THR A 491 -24.58 3.43 8.64
C THR A 491 -25.95 3.58 7.96
N VAL A 492 -25.92 4.05 6.72
CA VAL A 492 -27.14 4.26 5.94
C VAL A 492 -27.60 2.94 5.28
N ASP A 493 -28.89 2.66 5.30
CA ASP A 493 -29.48 1.45 4.71
C ASP A 493 -29.87 1.64 3.24
N HIS A 494 -30.31 2.81 2.86
CA HIS A 494 -30.75 3.11 1.51
C HIS A 494 -30.26 4.48 1.04
N MET A 495 -29.77 4.52 -0.20
CA MET A 495 -29.36 5.72 -0.90
C MET A 495 -29.89 5.66 -2.32
N SER A 496 -30.26 6.81 -2.89
CA SER A 496 -30.78 6.90 -4.27
C SER A 496 -29.67 7.22 -5.26
N VAL A 497 -28.71 8.04 -4.87
CA VAL A 497 -27.63 8.61 -5.71
C VAL A 497 -26.29 7.98 -5.35
N LEU A 498 -25.87 8.09 -4.10
CA LEU A 498 -24.60 7.51 -3.63
C LEU A 498 -24.73 6.00 -3.44
N LEU A 499 -23.64 5.27 -3.67
CA LEU A 499 -23.55 3.87 -3.32
C LEU A 499 -22.70 3.76 -2.06
N VAL A 500 -23.30 3.35 -0.95
CA VAL A 500 -22.64 3.34 0.36
C VAL A 500 -22.58 1.91 0.90
N ALA A 501 -21.39 1.44 1.22
CA ALA A 501 -21.19 0.19 1.95
C ALA A 501 -21.36 0.43 3.47
N PRO A 502 -21.81 -0.61 4.23
CA PRO A 502 -21.96 -2.00 3.82
C PRO A 502 -23.32 -2.37 3.19
N HIS A 503 -24.35 -1.51 3.23
CA HIS A 503 -25.72 -1.94 2.99
C HIS A 503 -26.19 -1.82 1.54
N CYS A 504 -25.80 -0.80 0.80
CA CYS A 504 -26.34 -0.58 -0.54
C CYS A 504 -25.32 -0.59 -1.70
N LEU A 505 -24.02 -0.67 -1.44
CA LEU A 505 -23.01 -0.68 -2.50
C LEU A 505 -23.05 -1.98 -3.32
N GLN A 506 -22.98 -3.15 -2.66
CA GLN A 506 -22.86 -4.43 -3.35
C GLN A 506 -24.10 -4.76 -4.18
N ASP A 507 -25.30 -4.60 -3.61
CA ASP A 507 -26.57 -4.88 -4.29
C ASP A 507 -26.75 -4.00 -5.53
N LYS A 508 -26.43 -2.71 -5.41
CA LYS A 508 -26.51 -1.78 -6.55
C LYS A 508 -25.52 -2.12 -7.66
N LEU A 509 -24.32 -2.60 -7.32
CA LEU A 509 -23.37 -3.09 -8.32
C LEU A 509 -23.89 -4.34 -9.02
N ILE A 510 -24.51 -5.26 -8.29
CA ILE A 510 -25.15 -6.46 -8.86
C ILE A 510 -26.29 -6.05 -9.81
N ASP A 511 -27.18 -5.15 -9.39
CA ASP A 511 -28.25 -4.61 -10.23
C ASP A 511 -27.73 -4.01 -11.55
N MET A 512 -26.61 -3.29 -11.49
CA MET A 512 -26.00 -2.71 -12.69
C MET A 512 -25.40 -3.75 -13.62
N ILE A 513 -24.77 -4.81 -13.08
CA ILE A 513 -24.27 -5.95 -13.87
C ILE A 513 -25.44 -6.70 -14.49
N ASP A 514 -26.54 -6.93 -13.76
CA ASP A 514 -27.76 -7.58 -14.25
C ASP A 514 -28.42 -6.77 -15.38
N GLY A 515 -28.34 -5.45 -15.31
CA GLY A 515 -28.74 -4.57 -16.39
C GLY A 515 -27.97 -4.83 -17.68
N GLU A 516 -26.66 -4.97 -17.62
CA GLU A 516 -25.81 -5.30 -18.79
C GLU A 516 -26.04 -6.75 -19.30
N ILE A 517 -26.23 -7.70 -18.38
CA ILE A 517 -26.62 -9.08 -18.73
C ILE A 517 -27.94 -9.07 -19.51
N SER A 518 -28.93 -8.30 -19.06
CA SER A 518 -30.24 -8.19 -19.71
C SER A 518 -30.15 -7.61 -21.12
N LYS A 519 -29.30 -6.58 -21.32
CA LYS A 519 -29.00 -6.02 -22.65
C LYS A 519 -28.39 -7.08 -23.56
N ALA A 520 -27.35 -7.81 -23.10
CA ALA A 520 -26.69 -8.84 -23.88
C ALA A 520 -27.66 -9.97 -24.27
N LYS A 521 -28.51 -10.44 -23.36
CA LYS A 521 -29.56 -11.43 -23.61
C LYS A 521 -30.60 -10.94 -24.62
N ALA A 522 -30.82 -9.61 -24.70
CA ALA A 522 -31.71 -8.98 -25.69
C ALA A 522 -31.00 -8.72 -27.05
N GLY A 523 -29.77 -9.16 -27.24
CA GLY A 523 -29.00 -8.96 -28.46
C GLY A 523 -28.40 -7.55 -28.60
N GLN A 524 -28.38 -6.76 -27.53
CA GLN A 524 -27.73 -5.46 -27.47
C GLN A 524 -26.30 -5.60 -26.92
N LYS A 525 -25.46 -4.60 -27.14
CA LYS A 525 -24.10 -4.57 -26.56
C LYS A 525 -24.16 -4.37 -25.05
N GLY A 526 -23.71 -5.34 -24.30
CA GLY A 526 -23.41 -5.21 -22.87
C GLY A 526 -21.92 -4.91 -22.67
N LEU A 527 -21.60 -3.90 -21.87
CA LEU A 527 -20.22 -3.48 -21.60
C LEU A 527 -20.05 -3.10 -20.13
N ILE A 528 -19.02 -3.64 -19.50
CA ILE A 528 -18.60 -3.29 -18.14
C ILE A 528 -17.10 -2.96 -18.16
N ARG A 529 -16.74 -1.76 -17.68
CA ARG A 529 -15.35 -1.32 -17.57
C ARG A 529 -15.03 -0.96 -16.13
N LEU A 530 -14.02 -1.60 -15.57
CA LEU A 530 -13.70 -1.50 -14.14
C LEU A 530 -12.21 -1.21 -13.93
N LYS A 531 -11.91 -0.22 -13.12
CA LYS A 531 -10.56 -0.02 -12.58
C LYS A 531 -10.60 -0.09 -11.07
N MET A 532 -9.70 -0.89 -10.47
CA MET A 532 -9.60 -1.05 -9.02
C MET A 532 -8.22 -1.59 -8.61
N ASN A 533 -7.94 -1.58 -7.31
CA ASN A 533 -6.70 -2.19 -6.81
C ASN A 533 -6.85 -3.69 -6.57
N SER A 534 -8.04 -4.15 -6.14
CA SER A 534 -8.23 -5.55 -5.77
C SER A 534 -9.66 -6.04 -6.05
N LEU A 535 -9.74 -7.27 -6.57
CA LEU A 535 -10.98 -8.01 -6.78
C LEU A 535 -10.93 -9.33 -6.01
N THR A 536 -11.70 -9.46 -4.92
CA THR A 536 -11.76 -10.68 -4.11
C THR A 536 -13.17 -11.03 -3.62
N ASP A 537 -14.17 -10.21 -3.90
CA ASP A 537 -15.56 -10.45 -3.51
C ASP A 537 -16.16 -11.57 -4.36
N LYS A 538 -16.52 -12.67 -3.71
CA LYS A 538 -16.98 -13.89 -4.40
C LYS A 538 -18.30 -13.65 -5.15
N MET A 539 -19.24 -12.90 -4.56
CA MET A 539 -20.52 -12.62 -5.22
C MET A 539 -20.35 -11.79 -6.47
N LEU A 540 -19.52 -10.73 -6.40
CA LEU A 540 -19.23 -9.90 -7.57
C LEU A 540 -18.42 -10.66 -8.62
N ILE A 541 -17.48 -11.53 -8.22
CA ILE A 541 -16.77 -12.42 -9.14
C ILE A 541 -17.74 -13.35 -9.88
N ASP A 542 -18.63 -14.02 -9.16
CA ASP A 542 -19.61 -14.93 -9.77
C ASP A 542 -20.55 -14.20 -10.72
N LYS A 543 -20.93 -12.98 -10.37
CA LYS A 543 -21.78 -12.13 -11.22
C LYS A 543 -21.05 -11.69 -12.50
N LEU A 544 -19.74 -11.42 -12.45
CA LEU A 544 -18.92 -11.13 -13.64
C LEU A 544 -18.74 -12.36 -14.53
N VAL A 545 -18.65 -13.56 -13.95
CA VAL A 545 -18.64 -14.82 -14.71
C VAL A 545 -19.99 -15.00 -15.43
N GLU A 546 -21.12 -14.79 -14.75
CA GLU A 546 -22.45 -14.82 -15.37
C GLU A 546 -22.57 -13.80 -16.51
N ALA A 547 -22.06 -12.58 -16.31
CA ALA A 547 -22.04 -11.54 -17.32
C ALA A 547 -21.26 -11.98 -18.58
N SER A 548 -20.07 -12.54 -18.40
CA SER A 548 -19.26 -13.08 -19.50
C SER A 548 -20.00 -14.18 -20.26
N GLN A 549 -20.60 -15.13 -19.55
CA GLN A 549 -21.38 -16.21 -20.16
C GLN A 549 -22.64 -15.73 -20.91
N ALA A 550 -23.19 -14.59 -20.50
CA ALA A 550 -24.29 -13.93 -21.19
C ALA A 550 -23.84 -13.12 -22.42
N GLY A 551 -22.55 -12.98 -22.68
CA GLY A 551 -21.98 -12.23 -23.81
C GLY A 551 -21.63 -10.76 -23.52
N VAL A 552 -21.67 -10.33 -22.23
CA VAL A 552 -21.22 -9.00 -21.83
C VAL A 552 -19.70 -8.90 -21.94
N GLN A 553 -19.18 -7.86 -22.57
CA GLN A 553 -17.75 -7.56 -22.60
C GLN A 553 -17.35 -6.92 -21.27
N VAL A 554 -16.30 -7.47 -20.63
CA VAL A 554 -15.80 -7.01 -19.34
C VAL A 554 -14.33 -6.65 -19.48
N GLU A 555 -14.01 -5.37 -19.34
CA GLU A 555 -12.66 -4.81 -19.41
C GLU A 555 -12.24 -4.35 -18.01
N MET A 556 -11.13 -4.88 -17.50
CA MET A 556 -10.70 -4.61 -16.13
C MET A 556 -9.24 -4.19 -16.05
N ILE A 557 -9.00 -3.12 -15.29
CA ILE A 557 -7.64 -2.69 -14.90
C ILE A 557 -7.48 -2.97 -13.40
N VAL A 558 -6.79 -4.07 -13.06
CA VAL A 558 -6.60 -4.50 -11.67
C VAL A 558 -5.12 -4.50 -11.32
N ARG A 559 -4.71 -3.53 -10.51
CA ARG A 559 -3.29 -3.37 -10.16
C ARG A 559 -2.75 -4.51 -9.31
N GLY A 560 -3.47 -4.92 -8.28
CA GLY A 560 -3.00 -5.83 -7.23
C GLY A 560 -3.63 -7.21 -7.29
N ILE A 561 -4.36 -7.58 -6.24
CA ILE A 561 -5.03 -8.88 -6.10
C ILE A 561 -6.18 -8.99 -7.09
N CYS A 562 -6.18 -10.03 -7.90
CA CYS A 562 -7.30 -10.38 -8.77
C CYS A 562 -7.62 -11.87 -8.62
N CYS A 563 -8.71 -12.19 -7.93
CA CYS A 563 -9.15 -13.58 -7.74
C CYS A 563 -10.02 -14.10 -8.91
N LEU A 564 -10.28 -13.30 -9.92
CA LEU A 564 -10.90 -13.70 -11.19
C LEU A 564 -9.82 -13.93 -12.24
N ARG A 565 -9.93 -14.99 -13.03
CA ARG A 565 -9.09 -15.24 -14.20
C ARG A 565 -9.89 -14.95 -15.45
N GLY A 566 -9.37 -14.05 -16.27
CA GLY A 566 -9.95 -13.72 -17.57
C GLY A 566 -9.57 -14.69 -18.66
N GLY A 567 -10.40 -14.78 -19.72
CA GLY A 567 -10.12 -15.61 -20.91
C GLY A 567 -10.18 -17.11 -20.67
N VAL A 568 -10.78 -17.60 -19.58
CA VAL A 568 -10.94 -19.04 -19.31
C VAL A 568 -12.10 -19.57 -20.17
N PRO A 569 -11.82 -20.54 -21.09
CA PRO A 569 -12.82 -21.03 -22.03
C PRO A 569 -14.11 -21.54 -21.39
N GLY A 570 -15.26 -21.09 -21.89
CA GLY A 570 -16.60 -21.43 -21.41
C GLY A 570 -17.03 -20.76 -20.12
N LEU A 571 -16.16 -19.98 -19.47
CA LEU A 571 -16.42 -19.29 -18.20
C LEU A 571 -16.24 -17.77 -18.31
N THR A 572 -15.06 -17.34 -18.71
CA THR A 572 -14.69 -15.93 -18.72
C THR A 572 -14.11 -15.48 -20.08
N ASP A 573 -14.61 -16.06 -21.17
CA ASP A 573 -14.15 -15.76 -22.53
C ASP A 573 -14.21 -14.26 -22.88
N ASN A 574 -15.17 -13.54 -22.31
CA ASN A 574 -15.42 -12.12 -22.55
C ASN A 574 -14.86 -11.22 -21.44
N VAL A 575 -14.06 -11.77 -20.50
CA VAL A 575 -13.39 -11.01 -19.46
C VAL A 575 -11.93 -10.80 -19.83
N HIS A 576 -11.54 -9.54 -20.01
CA HIS A 576 -10.16 -9.14 -20.26
C HIS A 576 -9.64 -8.34 -19.08
N ILE A 577 -8.47 -8.72 -18.56
CA ILE A 577 -7.90 -8.11 -17.36
C ILE A 577 -6.48 -7.67 -17.66
N ILE A 578 -6.17 -6.41 -17.35
CA ILE A 578 -4.81 -5.90 -17.39
C ILE A 578 -4.37 -5.37 -16.03
N SER A 579 -3.06 -5.29 -15.86
CA SER A 579 -2.43 -4.67 -14.67
C SER A 579 -1.37 -3.68 -15.10
N ILE A 580 -1.35 -2.50 -14.47
CA ILE A 580 -0.33 -1.48 -14.67
C ILE A 580 0.44 -1.29 -13.38
N VAL A 581 1.76 -1.50 -13.44
CA VAL A 581 2.72 -1.18 -12.39
C VAL A 581 3.80 -0.31 -13.03
N GLY A 582 4.14 0.79 -12.40
CA GLY A 582 5.10 1.75 -12.94
C GLY A 582 5.46 2.83 -11.94
N ARG A 583 5.88 4.00 -12.44
CA ARG A 583 6.33 5.14 -11.65
C ARG A 583 5.36 5.58 -10.58
N PHE A 584 4.07 5.68 -10.93
CA PHE A 584 3.00 6.05 -10.02
C PHE A 584 2.21 4.81 -9.61
N LEU A 585 1.76 4.78 -8.36
CA LEU A 585 0.93 3.70 -7.86
C LEU A 585 -0.51 3.90 -8.36
N GLU A 586 -0.99 2.98 -9.19
CA GLU A 586 -2.37 2.98 -9.69
C GLU A 586 -3.33 2.70 -8.53
N HIS A 587 -4.13 3.71 -8.14
CA HIS A 587 -4.93 3.64 -6.92
C HIS A 587 -6.40 4.04 -7.13
N SER A 588 -6.74 4.79 -8.17
CA SER A 588 -8.11 5.20 -8.45
C SER A 588 -9.04 4.02 -8.69
N ARG A 589 -10.33 4.18 -8.37
CA ARG A 589 -11.39 3.22 -8.67
C ARG A 589 -12.41 3.90 -9.55
N ILE A 590 -12.67 3.26 -10.69
CA ILE A 590 -13.63 3.71 -11.71
C ILE A 590 -14.51 2.53 -12.06
N TYR A 591 -15.84 2.74 -12.08
CA TYR A 591 -16.80 1.76 -12.55
C TYR A 591 -17.66 2.38 -13.64
N ILE A 592 -17.73 1.72 -14.79
CA ILE A 592 -18.52 2.18 -15.95
C ILE A 592 -19.39 1.01 -16.41
N PHE A 593 -20.70 1.24 -16.48
CA PHE A 593 -21.67 0.25 -16.91
C PHE A 593 -22.44 0.79 -18.12
N GLY A 594 -22.35 0.09 -19.24
CA GLY A 594 -22.95 0.47 -20.51
C GLY A 594 -21.99 1.19 -21.45
N ASP A 595 -22.53 1.66 -22.56
CA ASP A 595 -21.85 2.33 -23.66
C ASP A 595 -22.63 3.56 -24.12
N GLY A 596 -21.94 4.57 -24.65
CA GLY A 596 -22.53 5.82 -25.14
C GLY A 596 -23.24 6.65 -24.06
N ASP A 597 -24.28 7.42 -24.45
CA ASP A 597 -24.94 8.38 -23.55
C ASP A 597 -25.67 7.72 -22.37
N ALA A 598 -26.04 6.44 -22.49
CA ALA A 598 -26.72 5.69 -21.43
C ALA A 598 -25.74 5.07 -20.42
N ALA A 599 -24.45 5.22 -20.62
CA ALA A 599 -23.45 4.68 -19.71
C ALA A 599 -23.47 5.40 -18.36
N ARG A 600 -23.31 4.62 -17.29
CA ARG A 600 -23.25 5.11 -15.92
C ARG A 600 -21.82 5.05 -15.41
N TYR A 601 -21.33 6.18 -14.94
CA TYR A 601 -19.96 6.37 -14.47
C TYR A 601 -19.94 6.60 -12.97
N TYR A 602 -19.06 5.90 -12.28
CA TYR A 602 -18.81 6.06 -10.83
C TYR A 602 -17.34 6.14 -10.54
N ILE A 603 -16.96 6.95 -9.55
CA ILE A 603 -15.69 6.84 -8.85
C ILE A 603 -15.95 6.40 -7.42
N ALA A 604 -15.03 5.64 -6.83
CA ALA A 604 -15.25 5.00 -5.54
C ALA A 604 -14.01 5.00 -4.63
N SER A 605 -14.25 4.94 -3.33
CA SER A 605 -13.22 4.57 -2.35
C SER A 605 -13.04 3.06 -2.24
N ALA A 606 -14.03 2.27 -2.69
CA ALA A 606 -14.08 0.82 -2.55
C ALA A 606 -13.31 0.08 -3.65
N ASP A 607 -12.57 -0.94 -3.26
CA ASP A 607 -12.23 -2.07 -4.12
C ASP A 607 -13.34 -3.13 -4.03
N TRP A 608 -13.45 -4.03 -4.99
CA TRP A 608 -14.40 -5.14 -4.94
C TRP A 608 -13.88 -6.30 -4.09
N MET A 609 -13.80 -6.02 -2.80
CA MET A 609 -13.38 -6.97 -1.77
C MET A 609 -14.49 -7.11 -0.73
N THR A 610 -14.76 -8.32 -0.25
CA THR A 610 -15.79 -8.59 0.76
C THR A 610 -15.68 -7.68 1.99
N ARG A 611 -14.45 -7.37 2.42
CA ARG A 611 -14.25 -6.42 3.54
C ARG A 611 -14.67 -4.99 3.19
N ASN A 612 -14.54 -4.56 1.93
CA ASN A 612 -14.93 -3.21 1.48
C ASN A 612 -16.45 -3.13 1.27
N THR A 613 -17.04 -4.18 0.71
CA THR A 613 -18.47 -4.21 0.39
C THR A 613 -19.35 -4.47 1.62
N LEU A 614 -18.85 -5.21 2.66
CA LEU A 614 -19.67 -5.66 3.78
C LEU A 614 -19.13 -5.29 5.18
N ARG A 615 -17.90 -4.82 5.32
CA ARG A 615 -17.25 -4.57 6.64
C ARG A 615 -16.55 -3.23 6.74
N ARG A 616 -16.86 -2.33 5.83
CA ARG A 616 -16.33 -0.96 5.81
C ARG A 616 -17.40 0.02 5.41
N VAL A 617 -17.21 1.27 5.83
CA VAL A 617 -17.94 2.39 5.22
C VAL A 617 -17.13 2.88 4.03
N GLU A 618 -17.68 2.68 2.85
CA GLU A 618 -17.12 3.10 1.56
C GLU A 618 -18.18 3.89 0.80
N VAL A 619 -17.77 4.79 -0.06
CA VAL A 619 -18.68 5.60 -0.88
C VAL A 619 -18.25 5.52 -2.34
N ALA A 620 -19.21 5.30 -3.22
CA ALA A 620 -19.09 5.55 -4.66
C ALA A 620 -20.11 6.63 -5.07
N THR A 621 -19.66 7.56 -5.89
CA THR A 621 -20.49 8.66 -6.41
C THR A 621 -20.69 8.53 -7.90
N PRO A 622 -21.92 8.73 -8.41
CA PRO A 622 -22.14 8.84 -9.85
C PRO A 622 -21.52 10.14 -10.37
N ILE A 623 -21.05 10.08 -11.60
CA ILE A 623 -20.62 11.25 -12.36
C ILE A 623 -21.77 11.66 -13.27
N LEU A 624 -22.33 12.82 -13.01
CA LEU A 624 -23.54 13.27 -13.70
C LEU A 624 -23.24 14.26 -14.83
N GLN A 625 -22.15 15.02 -14.74
CA GLN A 625 -21.77 16.02 -15.73
C GLN A 625 -21.02 15.40 -16.92
N ASP A 626 -21.48 15.67 -18.14
CA ASP A 626 -21.03 14.96 -19.35
C ASP A 626 -19.57 15.21 -19.74
N ASP A 627 -19.02 16.40 -19.48
CA ASP A 627 -17.62 16.68 -19.72
C ASP A 627 -16.72 15.90 -18.74
N VAL A 628 -17.16 15.71 -17.49
CA VAL A 628 -16.47 14.87 -16.51
C VAL A 628 -16.56 13.40 -16.89
N LYS A 629 -17.73 12.92 -17.38
CA LYS A 629 -17.86 11.54 -17.91
C LYS A 629 -16.87 11.29 -19.03
N ARG A 630 -16.83 12.18 -20.05
CA ARG A 630 -15.89 12.07 -21.18
C ARG A 630 -14.45 12.03 -20.72
N ARG A 631 -14.10 12.81 -19.69
CA ARG A 631 -12.74 12.83 -19.14
C ARG A 631 -12.40 11.52 -18.42
N ILE A 632 -13.32 10.93 -17.68
CA ILE A 632 -13.11 9.62 -17.04
C ILE A 632 -12.99 8.52 -18.08
N ASP A 633 -13.80 8.57 -19.12
CA ASP A 633 -13.75 7.64 -20.24
C ASP A 633 -12.39 7.69 -20.93
N HIS A 634 -11.91 8.89 -21.25
CA HIS A 634 -10.59 9.11 -21.82
C HIS A 634 -9.45 8.58 -20.90
N ILE A 635 -9.52 8.84 -19.59
CA ILE A 635 -8.54 8.33 -18.62
C ILE A 635 -8.52 6.80 -18.67
N PHE A 636 -9.68 6.16 -18.67
CA PHE A 636 -9.77 4.69 -18.74
C PHE A 636 -9.20 4.17 -20.07
N ASP A 637 -9.56 4.78 -21.19
CA ASP A 637 -9.09 4.39 -22.51
C ASP A 637 -7.59 4.51 -22.69
N VAL A 638 -6.97 5.61 -22.23
CA VAL A 638 -5.52 5.78 -22.27
C VAL A 638 -4.83 4.68 -21.46
N MET A 639 -5.36 4.31 -20.30
CA MET A 639 -4.82 3.24 -19.48
C MET A 639 -5.04 1.86 -20.11
N TRP A 640 -6.22 1.63 -20.71
CA TRP A 640 -6.57 0.35 -21.33
C TRP A 640 -5.68 0.04 -22.53
N HIS A 641 -5.29 1.06 -23.28
CA HIS A 641 -4.42 0.94 -24.46
C HIS A 641 -2.92 1.06 -24.16
N ASP A 642 -2.52 1.15 -22.88
CA ASP A 642 -1.11 1.13 -22.49
C ASP A 642 -0.43 -0.13 -23.06
N ASN A 643 0.60 0.07 -23.90
CA ASN A 643 1.36 -1.01 -24.53
C ASN A 643 2.84 -1.02 -24.10
N VAL A 644 3.20 -0.28 -23.04
CA VAL A 644 4.56 -0.17 -22.52
C VAL A 644 4.67 -0.76 -21.11
N GLN A 645 3.72 -0.39 -20.23
CA GLN A 645 3.73 -0.78 -18.81
C GLN A 645 2.65 -1.83 -18.48
N ALA A 646 1.57 -1.90 -19.25
CA ALA A 646 0.49 -2.84 -18.99
C ALA A 646 0.94 -4.30 -19.21
N ARG A 647 0.30 -5.16 -18.44
CA ARG A 647 0.44 -6.62 -18.54
C ARG A 647 -0.93 -7.26 -18.66
N ASP A 648 -1.12 -8.10 -19.65
CA ASP A 648 -2.34 -8.89 -19.84
C ASP A 648 -2.34 -10.11 -18.92
N GLN A 649 -3.42 -10.31 -18.19
CA GLN A 649 -3.63 -11.55 -17.44
C GLN A 649 -3.94 -12.70 -18.40
N GLN A 650 -3.31 -13.83 -18.18
CA GLN A 650 -3.53 -15.06 -18.94
C GLN A 650 -4.56 -15.97 -18.22
N PRO A 651 -5.18 -16.95 -18.94
CA PRO A 651 -6.15 -17.87 -18.34
C PRO A 651 -5.64 -18.71 -17.17
N ASP A 652 -4.32 -18.89 -17.04
CA ASP A 652 -3.67 -19.55 -15.90
C ASP A 652 -3.42 -18.58 -14.71
N GLY A 653 -3.81 -17.30 -14.84
CA GLY A 653 -3.62 -16.25 -13.87
C GLY A 653 -2.24 -15.58 -13.92
N SER A 654 -1.32 -16.03 -14.80
CA SER A 654 -0.04 -15.34 -15.03
C SER A 654 -0.26 -14.01 -15.76
N TYR A 655 0.77 -13.17 -15.82
CA TYR A 655 0.71 -11.87 -16.49
C TYR A 655 1.82 -11.76 -17.53
N THR A 656 1.46 -11.34 -18.74
CA THR A 656 2.40 -11.12 -19.84
C THR A 656 2.47 -9.64 -20.15
N ARG A 657 3.67 -9.07 -20.14
CA ARG A 657 3.89 -7.64 -20.45
C ARG A 657 3.55 -7.36 -21.90
N ARG A 658 2.87 -6.24 -22.14
CA ARG A 658 2.64 -5.71 -23.48
C ARG A 658 3.91 -5.04 -24.01
N TYR A 659 4.08 -5.11 -25.30
CA TYR A 659 5.16 -4.43 -26.03
C TYR A 659 4.57 -3.71 -27.23
N PRO A 660 4.99 -2.46 -27.52
CA PRO A 660 4.43 -1.68 -28.62
C PRO A 660 4.67 -2.29 -29.99
N GLY A 661 5.75 -3.10 -30.18
CA GLY A 661 6.10 -3.65 -31.49
C GLY A 661 6.25 -2.53 -32.53
N THR A 662 5.39 -2.58 -33.56
CA THR A 662 5.34 -1.55 -34.63
C THR A 662 4.37 -0.40 -34.32
N GLN A 663 3.60 -0.48 -33.22
CA GLN A 663 2.67 0.58 -32.80
C GLN A 663 3.43 1.70 -32.11
N THR A 664 2.82 2.88 -32.06
CA THR A 664 3.34 3.99 -31.27
C THR A 664 3.37 3.60 -29.79
N PRO A 665 4.50 3.76 -29.09
CA PRO A 665 4.56 3.51 -27.65
C PRO A 665 3.59 4.41 -26.88
N LEU A 666 2.72 3.79 -26.09
CA LEU A 666 1.76 4.48 -25.23
C LEU A 666 1.98 4.00 -23.79
N ALA A 667 2.69 4.81 -23.00
CA ALA A 667 2.80 4.65 -21.56
C ALA A 667 1.79 5.58 -20.90
N SER A 668 0.73 5.04 -20.38
CA SER A 668 -0.45 5.79 -19.90
C SER A 668 -0.09 6.89 -18.90
N GLN A 669 0.80 6.60 -17.94
CA GLN A 669 1.26 7.57 -16.94
C GLN A 669 2.05 8.74 -17.57
N ASN A 670 2.73 8.50 -18.68
CA ASN A 670 3.42 9.56 -19.41
C ASN A 670 2.44 10.43 -20.20
N VAL A 671 1.52 9.79 -20.93
CA VAL A 671 0.50 10.48 -21.76
C VAL A 671 -0.35 11.39 -20.88
N LEU A 672 -0.91 10.87 -19.78
CA LEU A 672 -1.75 11.63 -18.86
C LEU A 672 -1.01 12.80 -18.18
N TYR A 673 0.29 12.66 -17.90
CA TYR A 673 1.10 13.76 -17.41
C TYR A 673 1.31 14.84 -18.49
N ASP A 674 1.68 14.44 -19.70
CA ASP A 674 1.95 15.36 -20.80
C ASP A 674 0.69 16.11 -21.23
N GLU A 675 -0.49 15.47 -21.15
CA GLU A 675 -1.81 16.11 -21.32
C GLU A 675 -2.06 17.16 -20.23
N ALA A 676 -1.87 16.81 -18.96
CA ALA A 676 -2.03 17.74 -17.85
C ALA A 676 -1.09 18.94 -17.98
N TYR A 677 0.15 18.72 -18.41
CA TYR A 677 1.12 19.77 -18.67
C TYR A 677 0.68 20.71 -19.80
N ARG A 678 0.23 20.16 -20.94
CA ARG A 678 -0.28 20.93 -22.08
C ARG A 678 -1.51 21.75 -21.71
N MET A 679 -2.46 21.15 -21.00
CA MET A 679 -3.67 21.83 -20.52
C MET A 679 -3.33 23.00 -19.58
N ALA A 680 -2.41 22.81 -18.62
CA ALA A 680 -1.98 23.86 -17.71
C ALA A 680 -1.29 25.04 -18.41
N LYS A 681 -0.65 24.80 -19.57
CA LYS A 681 0.00 25.82 -20.40
C LYS A 681 -0.93 26.47 -21.43
N GLY A 682 -2.18 26.02 -21.51
CA GLY A 682 -3.14 26.49 -22.55
C GLY A 682 -2.76 26.07 -23.98
N ILE A 683 -1.95 25.03 -24.13
CA ILE A 683 -1.53 24.49 -25.42
C ILE A 683 -2.65 23.57 -25.90
N LYS A 684 -3.36 23.97 -26.98
CA LYS A 684 -4.36 23.12 -27.62
C LYS A 684 -3.73 21.94 -28.34
N GLU A 685 -4.41 20.80 -28.37
CA GLU A 685 -4.02 19.70 -29.25
C GLU A 685 -4.07 20.16 -30.71
N GLN A 686 -2.98 19.89 -31.45
CA GLN A 686 -2.94 20.05 -32.90
C GLN A 686 -3.50 18.83 -33.58
#